data_8f4fba35530b21eea6d3f68ee3bae854
#
_entry.id   8f4fba35530b21eea6d3f68ee3bae854
#
_cell.length_a   1.000
_cell.length_b   1.000
_cell.length_c   1.000
_cell.angle_alpha   90.00
_cell.angle_beta   90.00
_cell.angle_gamma   90.00
#
_symmetry.space_group_name_H-M   'P 1'
#
loop_
_entity.id
_entity.type
_entity.pdbx_description
1 polymer ?
#
loop_
_entity_poly.entity_id
_entity_poly.type
_entity_poly.pdbx_seq_one_letter_code
_entity_poly.pdbx_strand_id
1 'polypeptide(L)'
;MTLLLVLVLAAFTVSCAPVAVRVCERKAGWPLAALLLIAAGLLCKELPAVLDETPIVWTYTWIPDALGHGIDIQLALRADALSVFFALLALVIGSIVFIYSASYLPKKTGNTSFYTLMTAFMAAILMLVLADDVFTLFIAWELVSLASFMLIARSGGSGGELGSQRTLILTFIGGLTLLVSMAIAATQAGTTNIHEILVSDFWAEKPALTTVLVAVSAFTKSAQFPFHFWLPEAMAAATPVSAFLHAAAVVKAGIYVLMRFSAVFHNNQTWNLLLITVGMLTAVMAAFFAIQKTDLKKLTAYSTVSHLGWIVATIGVGTPFALAAALVHTLAHALFKSSLFMLIGVIDHQTGTRDASRLGSSWRQLPFTFGSVILAASSMAAVPPMLGFVSKEGLLAALAEAPLGKAGIVVLLLTAGIGALFTFTYSVRIVADGFIDGDRDMSHVKEAPVSLWLPAALPGALSLPLAFALGYLNLPISEAVDVVAEDPHTHLALWHGLSLAFIISLAVFVLGIVGVVFRKQIWMALGSRPLFPTSGNDVLRLMHQGSSSLGRAMGAMADSIAPTRHLAYMFLTIIIFGAFYVLPGLVGGGVDGIPAPARISTDRWYDAIPLAIVLLGVIALVRTKKRLSGVVLIGVVGAGVTLQVFMLGAPDVAMTQFMVEALTVVIMMMVVRQQPSHFHKPCKSQKVLGIAMATGVGLFAFLSVWVLLSRHERSELALWYLNEAPKISGGDNVVNTILVEFRGFDTLGELSVLGMAAIVIAAVITSMPRYPFAKGTHPAPFSGSDLNSIPLRILLKVLVPVLIVLSVMIFWRSHNAPGGGFIAALVASTAMMLSYLSFPRDKHIFPVRTPIYLTGIGILTAIFAGFLGLSHGSFLYAIHGHWAGQHWTTSMIFDVGVYLAVLGMVSMAINALGGYLRPGLDYENLNYNREDSPLTPLPKVGHLDDFGGEPHLPPSEPERVRLAKQAERASKALREDNDRHLNAASSTAKEEK
;
A
#
# COMPACT_ATOMS: atom_id res chain seq x y z
N MET A 1 22.92 -5.30 -18.97
CA MET A 1 23.63 -5.17 -17.66
C MET A 1 23.62 -3.74 -17.12
N THR A 2 23.88 -2.73 -17.93
CA THR A 2 23.92 -1.31 -17.48
C THR A 2 22.59 -0.83 -16.87
N LEU A 3 21.42 -1.21 -17.45
CA LEU A 3 20.11 -0.88 -16.90
C LEU A 3 19.90 -1.46 -15.50
N LEU A 4 20.23 -2.73 -15.33
CA LEU A 4 20.16 -3.37 -14.02
C LEU A 4 21.07 -2.66 -13.00
N LEU A 5 22.30 -2.28 -13.43
CA LEU A 5 23.23 -1.55 -12.58
C LEU A 5 22.67 -0.18 -12.15
N VAL A 6 21.99 0.54 -13.04
CA VAL A 6 21.33 1.83 -12.72
C VAL A 6 20.25 1.65 -11.67
N LEU A 7 19.38 0.62 -11.79
CA LEU A 7 18.34 0.35 -10.78
C LEU A 7 18.93 -0.17 -9.48
N VAL A 8 19.95 -1.04 -9.55
CA VAL A 8 20.67 -1.51 -8.34
C VAL A 8 21.35 -0.34 -7.63
N LEU A 9 21.94 0.58 -8.35
CA LEU A 9 22.54 1.80 -7.77
C LEU A 9 21.45 2.70 -7.14
N ALA A 10 20.29 2.83 -7.78
CA ALA A 10 19.17 3.56 -7.20
C ALA A 10 18.66 2.88 -5.91
N ALA A 11 18.48 1.55 -5.90
CA ALA A 11 18.11 0.78 -4.70
C ALA A 11 19.20 0.86 -3.61
N PHE A 12 20.48 0.82 -4.00
CA PHE A 12 21.60 1.02 -3.09
C PHE A 12 21.57 2.42 -2.46
N THR A 13 21.22 3.44 -3.24
CA THR A 13 21.07 4.82 -2.72
C THR A 13 19.97 4.88 -1.64
N VAL A 14 18.87 4.15 -1.81
CA VAL A 14 17.82 4.03 -0.77
C VAL A 14 18.38 3.41 0.51
N SER A 15 19.11 2.32 0.37
CA SER A 15 19.71 1.60 1.51
C SER A 15 20.78 2.43 2.22
N CYS A 16 21.54 3.25 1.47
CA CYS A 16 22.55 4.15 2.01
C CYS A 16 21.99 5.40 2.68
N ALA A 17 20.76 5.81 2.37
CA ALA A 17 20.20 7.07 2.89
C ALA A 17 20.20 7.17 4.42
N PRO A 18 19.79 6.14 5.21
CA PRO A 18 19.86 6.19 6.66
C PRO A 18 21.29 6.33 7.20
N VAL A 19 22.25 5.68 6.55
CA VAL A 19 23.67 5.75 6.93
C VAL A 19 24.24 7.13 6.60
N ALA A 20 23.98 7.64 5.40
CA ALA A 20 24.41 8.97 4.99
C ALA A 20 23.88 10.05 5.94
N VAL A 21 22.64 9.92 6.42
CA VAL A 21 22.07 10.85 7.40
C VAL A 21 22.73 10.73 8.77
N ARG A 22 23.09 9.52 9.20
CA ARG A 22 23.80 9.34 10.48
C ARG A 22 25.18 9.99 10.45
N VAL A 23 25.87 9.94 9.30
CA VAL A 23 27.25 10.47 9.15
C VAL A 23 27.26 11.97 8.82
N CYS A 24 26.42 12.39 7.87
CA CYS A 24 26.41 13.73 7.30
C CYS A 24 25.26 14.61 7.80
N GLU A 25 24.35 14.08 8.63
CA GLU A 25 23.14 14.75 9.12
C GLU A 25 22.31 15.32 7.96
N ARG A 26 21.95 16.62 7.99
CA ARG A 26 21.21 17.29 6.92
C ARG A 26 21.98 17.35 5.60
N LYS A 27 23.33 17.30 5.64
CA LYS A 27 24.20 17.36 4.44
C LYS A 27 24.21 16.04 3.65
N ALA A 28 23.50 15.02 4.09
CA ALA A 28 23.35 13.74 3.38
C ALA A 28 22.89 13.91 1.93
N GLY A 29 22.23 15.02 1.60
CA GLY A 29 21.85 15.35 0.23
C GLY A 29 23.01 15.37 -0.77
N TRP A 30 24.23 15.74 -0.34
CA TRP A 30 25.41 15.80 -1.23
C TRP A 30 25.87 14.40 -1.69
N PRO A 31 26.21 13.46 -0.80
CA PRO A 31 26.61 12.13 -1.23
C PRO A 31 25.50 11.36 -1.96
N LEU A 32 24.24 11.56 -1.57
CA LEU A 32 23.11 10.92 -2.27
C LEU A 32 22.95 11.51 -3.69
N ALA A 33 23.09 12.81 -3.86
CA ALA A 33 23.08 13.44 -5.20
C ALA A 33 24.24 12.93 -6.07
N ALA A 34 25.42 12.71 -5.51
CA ALA A 34 26.56 12.15 -6.23
C ALA A 34 26.27 10.74 -6.76
N LEU A 35 25.64 9.87 -5.96
CA LEU A 35 25.23 8.54 -6.42
C LEU A 35 24.20 8.61 -7.56
N LEU A 36 23.25 9.53 -7.49
CA LEU A 36 22.27 9.74 -8.56
C LEU A 36 22.92 10.29 -9.83
N LEU A 37 23.92 11.16 -9.71
CA LEU A 37 24.68 11.66 -10.86
C LEU A 37 25.55 10.57 -11.49
N ILE A 38 26.07 9.62 -10.70
CA ILE A 38 26.75 8.43 -11.24
C ILE A 38 25.75 7.59 -12.05
N ALA A 39 24.52 7.40 -11.56
CA ALA A 39 23.47 6.69 -12.32
C ALA A 39 23.14 7.43 -13.63
N ALA A 40 23.06 8.75 -13.60
CA ALA A 40 22.90 9.56 -14.82
C ALA A 40 24.07 9.38 -15.79
N GLY A 41 25.31 9.37 -15.29
CA GLY A 41 26.51 9.14 -16.09
C GLY A 41 26.54 7.76 -16.75
N LEU A 42 26.04 6.72 -16.06
CA LEU A 42 25.91 5.38 -16.63
C LEU A 42 24.88 5.35 -17.77
N LEU A 43 23.76 6.06 -17.64
CA LEU A 43 22.79 6.20 -18.72
C LEU A 43 23.34 7.02 -19.89
N CYS A 44 24.06 8.11 -19.60
CA CYS A 44 24.71 8.92 -20.64
C CYS A 44 25.77 8.14 -21.44
N LYS A 45 26.41 7.13 -20.85
CA LYS A 45 27.34 6.26 -21.57
C LYS A 45 26.64 5.43 -22.65
N GLU A 46 25.40 5.05 -22.42
CA GLU A 46 24.59 4.27 -23.36
C GLU A 46 23.87 5.16 -24.41
N LEU A 47 23.92 6.49 -24.23
CA LEU A 47 23.22 7.43 -25.09
C LEU A 47 23.55 7.30 -26.57
N PRO A 48 24.82 7.10 -27.00
CA PRO A 48 25.12 6.90 -28.41
C PRO A 48 24.39 5.72 -29.04
N ALA A 49 24.36 4.55 -28.35
CA ALA A 49 23.66 3.38 -28.85
C ALA A 49 22.15 3.61 -28.96
N VAL A 50 21.58 4.33 -27.97
CA VAL A 50 20.15 4.67 -27.95
C VAL A 50 19.79 5.68 -29.05
N LEU A 51 20.68 6.60 -29.40
CA LEU A 51 20.51 7.56 -30.50
C LEU A 51 20.76 6.92 -31.87
N ASP A 52 21.38 5.75 -31.96
CA ASP A 52 21.54 4.94 -33.16
C ASP A 52 20.40 3.89 -33.28
N GLU A 53 19.22 4.17 -32.77
CA GLU A 53 18.00 3.33 -32.80
C GLU A 53 18.19 1.91 -32.21
N THR A 54 19.23 1.67 -31.42
CA THR A 54 19.46 0.38 -30.74
C THR A 54 19.06 0.44 -29.30
N PRO A 55 17.81 0.05 -28.94
CA PRO A 55 17.35 0.05 -27.57
C PRO A 55 18.10 -1.00 -26.74
N ILE A 56 18.44 -0.64 -25.51
CA ILE A 56 19.05 -1.57 -24.58
C ILE A 56 17.95 -2.27 -23.79
N VAL A 57 17.89 -3.58 -23.92
CA VAL A 57 16.88 -4.41 -23.26
C VAL A 57 17.56 -5.35 -22.27
N TRP A 58 16.92 -5.53 -21.12
CA TRP A 58 17.27 -6.53 -20.13
C TRP A 58 15.99 -7.22 -19.64
N THR A 59 15.95 -8.56 -19.72
CA THR A 59 14.80 -9.36 -19.33
C THR A 59 15.22 -10.49 -18.40
N TYR A 60 14.35 -10.82 -17.46
CA TYR A 60 14.47 -11.96 -16.57
C TYR A 60 13.08 -12.57 -16.37
N THR A 61 12.90 -13.83 -16.73
CA THR A 61 11.63 -14.52 -16.48
C THR A 61 11.51 -14.81 -14.99
N TRP A 62 10.56 -14.14 -14.34
CA TRP A 62 10.32 -14.28 -12.90
C TRP A 62 9.43 -15.49 -12.60
N ILE A 63 8.28 -15.58 -13.26
CA ILE A 63 7.33 -16.68 -13.09
C ILE A 63 6.95 -17.21 -14.48
N PRO A 64 7.47 -18.40 -14.88
CA PRO A 64 7.11 -18.99 -16.16
C PRO A 64 5.67 -19.49 -16.13
N ASP A 65 4.97 -19.35 -17.23
CA ASP A 65 3.57 -19.81 -17.46
C ASP A 65 2.57 -19.39 -16.35
N ALA A 66 2.78 -18.20 -15.79
CA ALA A 66 2.05 -17.72 -14.61
C ALA A 66 0.56 -17.51 -14.85
N LEU A 67 0.17 -17.14 -16.08
CA LEU A 67 -1.21 -16.88 -16.48
C LEU A 67 -1.83 -18.01 -17.29
N GLY A 68 -1.11 -19.12 -17.45
CA GLY A 68 -1.45 -20.19 -18.36
C GLY A 68 -1.22 -19.81 -19.83
N HIS A 69 -1.43 -20.72 -20.74
CA HIS A 69 -1.27 -20.49 -22.19
C HIS A 69 0.13 -20.03 -22.63
N GLY A 70 1.18 -20.32 -21.82
CA GLY A 70 2.57 -19.93 -22.13
C GLY A 70 2.90 -18.47 -21.85
N ILE A 71 2.08 -17.76 -21.07
CA ILE A 71 2.33 -16.36 -20.72
C ILE A 71 3.22 -16.28 -19.47
N ASP A 72 4.46 -15.83 -19.69
CA ASP A 72 5.45 -15.63 -18.63
C ASP A 72 5.31 -14.23 -17.99
N ILE A 73 5.47 -14.15 -16.68
CA ILE A 73 5.70 -12.85 -16.01
C ILE A 73 7.20 -12.59 -16.01
N GLN A 74 7.58 -11.48 -16.63
CA GLN A 74 8.96 -11.06 -16.79
C GLN A 74 9.27 -9.81 -15.96
N LEU A 75 10.51 -9.72 -15.49
CA LEU A 75 11.08 -8.45 -15.09
C LEU A 75 11.84 -7.92 -16.31
N ALA A 76 11.22 -7.00 -17.04
CA ALA A 76 11.79 -6.46 -18.27
C ALA A 76 12.05 -4.97 -18.13
N LEU A 77 13.22 -4.56 -18.60
CA LEU A 77 13.67 -3.16 -18.64
C LEU A 77 14.11 -2.80 -20.06
N ARG A 78 13.73 -1.61 -20.49
CA ARG A 78 14.05 -1.08 -21.79
C ARG A 78 14.53 0.38 -21.69
N ALA A 79 15.68 0.66 -22.27
CA ALA A 79 16.16 2.01 -22.47
C ALA A 79 16.14 2.31 -23.97
N ASP A 80 15.18 3.10 -24.38
CA ASP A 80 15.09 3.77 -25.65
C ASP A 80 15.19 5.30 -25.46
N ALA A 81 15.19 6.07 -26.53
CA ALA A 81 15.39 7.51 -26.44
C ALA A 81 14.33 8.22 -25.59
N LEU A 82 13.07 7.75 -25.62
CA LEU A 82 11.99 8.30 -24.78
C LEU A 82 12.20 7.99 -23.29
N SER A 83 12.48 6.74 -22.93
CA SER A 83 12.70 6.35 -21.53
C SER A 83 13.95 7.00 -20.94
N VAL A 84 15.03 7.07 -21.71
CA VAL A 84 16.28 7.74 -21.29
C VAL A 84 16.07 9.25 -21.10
N PHE A 85 15.28 9.92 -21.95
CA PHE A 85 14.92 11.32 -21.77
C PHE A 85 14.27 11.57 -20.41
N PHE A 86 13.24 10.78 -20.04
CA PHE A 86 12.56 10.93 -18.75
C PHE A 86 13.44 10.49 -17.57
N ALA A 87 14.25 9.46 -17.73
CA ALA A 87 15.18 9.00 -16.68
C ALA A 87 16.25 10.05 -16.36
N LEU A 88 16.88 10.62 -17.37
CA LEU A 88 17.87 11.70 -17.22
C LEU A 88 17.22 12.96 -16.62
N LEU A 89 16.02 13.33 -17.08
CA LEU A 89 15.28 14.46 -16.51
C LEU A 89 15.06 14.25 -15.01
N ALA A 90 14.62 13.07 -14.57
CA ALA A 90 14.40 12.74 -13.16
C ALA A 90 15.71 12.77 -12.36
N LEU A 91 16.78 12.14 -12.87
CA LEU A 91 18.07 12.05 -12.19
C LEU A 91 18.74 13.41 -12.02
N VAL A 92 18.76 14.23 -13.05
CA VAL A 92 19.43 15.54 -13.00
C VAL A 92 18.66 16.51 -12.08
N ILE A 93 17.37 16.67 -12.30
CA ILE A 93 16.54 17.55 -11.46
C ILE A 93 16.50 17.03 -10.02
N GLY A 94 16.39 15.72 -9.83
CA GLY A 94 16.43 15.10 -8.51
C GLY A 94 17.73 15.38 -7.79
N SER A 95 18.88 15.21 -8.43
CA SER A 95 20.20 15.51 -7.84
C SER A 95 20.31 16.95 -7.39
N ILE A 96 19.81 17.91 -8.19
CA ILE A 96 19.77 19.33 -7.81
C ILE A 96 18.89 19.55 -6.58
N VAL A 97 17.72 18.88 -6.51
CA VAL A 97 16.82 18.93 -5.36
C VAL A 97 17.46 18.32 -4.11
N PHE A 98 18.25 17.25 -4.22
CA PHE A 98 18.98 16.68 -3.08
C PHE A 98 20.05 17.63 -2.56
N ILE A 99 20.79 18.31 -3.45
CA ILE A 99 21.77 19.35 -3.09
C ILE A 99 21.07 20.52 -2.38
N TYR A 100 19.96 20.99 -2.90
CA TYR A 100 19.14 22.03 -2.29
C TYR A 100 18.65 21.61 -0.89
N SER A 101 18.19 20.37 -0.75
CA SER A 101 17.67 19.83 0.51
C SER A 101 18.70 19.85 1.63
N ALA A 102 19.98 19.66 1.32
CA ALA A 102 21.08 19.69 2.28
C ALA A 102 21.21 21.05 3.00
N SER A 103 20.75 22.14 2.39
CA SER A 103 20.75 23.48 2.98
C SER A 103 19.37 23.90 3.50
N TYR A 104 18.30 23.38 2.90
CA TYR A 104 16.92 23.72 3.25
C TYR A 104 16.42 23.05 4.53
N LEU A 105 16.79 21.78 4.78
CA LEU A 105 16.27 21.02 5.91
C LEU A 105 16.79 21.53 7.27
N PRO A 106 16.01 21.39 8.35
CA PRO A 106 16.45 21.80 9.69
C PRO A 106 17.60 20.93 10.20
N LYS A 107 18.39 21.47 11.12
CA LYS A 107 19.57 20.78 11.70
C LYS A 107 19.20 19.60 12.60
N LYS A 108 17.96 19.53 13.11
CA LYS A 108 17.53 18.53 14.11
C LYS A 108 16.35 17.70 13.57
N THR A 109 16.43 16.35 13.77
CA THR A 109 15.40 15.31 13.71
C THR A 109 14.56 15.15 12.43
N GLY A 110 14.27 13.90 12.05
CA GLY A 110 13.36 13.54 10.96
C GLY A 110 13.97 13.50 9.56
N ASN A 111 15.25 13.85 9.39
CA ASN A 111 15.87 13.88 8.05
C ASN A 111 16.07 12.48 7.45
N THR A 112 16.17 11.44 8.28
CA THR A 112 16.32 10.06 7.80
C THR A 112 15.10 9.64 6.98
N SER A 113 13.89 9.80 7.52
CA SER A 113 12.66 9.46 6.77
C SER A 113 12.51 10.28 5.49
N PHE A 114 12.91 11.55 5.51
CA PHE A 114 12.89 12.39 4.31
C PHE A 114 13.79 11.84 3.20
N TYR A 115 15.07 11.62 3.50
CA TYR A 115 16.03 11.15 2.49
C TYR A 115 15.73 9.72 2.02
N THR A 116 15.33 8.82 2.92
CA THR A 116 14.95 7.46 2.54
C THR A 116 13.73 7.45 1.62
N LEU A 117 12.69 8.22 1.92
CA LEU A 117 11.52 8.31 1.06
C LEU A 117 11.79 9.02 -0.27
N MET A 118 12.64 10.06 -0.26
CA MET A 118 13.02 10.76 -1.50
C MET A 118 13.86 9.88 -2.42
N THR A 119 14.81 9.09 -1.88
CA THR A 119 15.60 8.14 -2.67
C THR A 119 14.74 6.98 -3.19
N ALA A 120 13.82 6.45 -2.35
CA ALA A 120 12.85 5.45 -2.78
C ALA A 120 11.93 5.97 -3.91
N PHE A 121 11.51 7.22 -3.80
CA PHE A 121 10.72 7.88 -4.82
C PHE A 121 11.49 8.01 -6.15
N MET A 122 12.78 8.36 -6.08
CA MET A 122 13.66 8.39 -7.26
C MET A 122 13.80 7.01 -7.90
N ALA A 123 14.05 5.97 -7.10
CA ALA A 123 14.18 4.60 -7.60
C ALA A 123 12.88 4.12 -8.26
N ALA A 124 11.71 4.45 -7.68
CA ALA A 124 10.42 4.11 -8.24
C ALA A 124 10.15 4.80 -9.60
N ILE A 125 10.54 6.08 -9.75
CA ILE A 125 10.41 6.79 -11.03
C ILE A 125 11.32 6.19 -12.10
N LEU A 126 12.57 5.86 -11.74
CA LEU A 126 13.48 5.20 -12.68
C LEU A 126 12.96 3.84 -13.12
N MET A 127 12.46 3.04 -12.17
CA MET A 127 11.84 1.75 -12.48
C MET A 127 10.63 1.94 -13.41
N LEU A 128 9.80 2.97 -13.19
CA LEU A 128 8.61 3.26 -14.00
C LEU A 128 8.97 3.58 -15.45
N VAL A 129 9.92 4.49 -15.67
CA VAL A 129 10.25 4.95 -17.03
C VAL A 129 11.09 3.95 -17.83
N LEU A 130 11.76 3.01 -17.13
CA LEU A 130 12.54 1.93 -17.73
C LEU A 130 11.77 0.60 -17.80
N ALA A 131 10.56 0.52 -17.27
CA ALA A 131 9.76 -0.71 -17.28
C ALA A 131 9.33 -1.10 -18.70
N ASP A 132 9.54 -2.36 -19.08
CA ASP A 132 9.08 -2.97 -20.34
C ASP A 132 8.17 -4.19 -20.10
N ASP A 133 7.65 -4.33 -18.90
CA ASP A 133 6.68 -5.36 -18.51
C ASP A 133 5.52 -4.73 -17.74
N VAL A 134 4.31 -5.27 -17.93
CA VAL A 134 3.07 -4.77 -17.31
C VAL A 134 3.13 -4.75 -15.79
N PHE A 135 3.63 -5.82 -15.17
CA PHE A 135 3.74 -5.92 -13.72
C PHE A 135 4.81 -4.98 -13.17
N THR A 136 5.95 -4.91 -13.84
CA THR A 136 7.03 -3.97 -13.47
C THR A 136 6.55 -2.53 -13.54
N LEU A 137 5.82 -2.17 -14.60
CA LEU A 137 5.23 -0.83 -14.76
C LEU A 137 4.21 -0.54 -13.65
N PHE A 138 3.30 -1.49 -13.38
CA PHE A 138 2.26 -1.32 -12.34
C PHE A 138 2.85 -1.20 -10.94
N ILE A 139 3.81 -2.06 -10.58
CA ILE A 139 4.50 -2.01 -9.30
C ILE A 139 5.21 -0.65 -9.15
N ALA A 140 5.95 -0.22 -10.15
CA ALA A 140 6.62 1.08 -10.12
C ALA A 140 5.64 2.24 -10.03
N TRP A 141 4.50 2.16 -10.73
CA TRP A 141 3.41 3.14 -10.67
C TRP A 141 2.86 3.29 -9.26
N GLU A 142 2.60 2.17 -8.56
CA GLU A 142 2.10 2.20 -7.19
C GLU A 142 3.17 2.62 -6.17
N LEU A 143 4.45 2.25 -6.38
CA LEU A 143 5.55 2.72 -5.54
C LEU A 143 5.70 4.25 -5.62
N VAL A 144 5.51 4.84 -6.81
CA VAL A 144 5.48 6.30 -7.01
C VAL A 144 4.30 6.93 -6.25
N SER A 145 3.11 6.30 -6.28
CA SER A 145 1.93 6.74 -5.51
C SER A 145 2.20 6.70 -4.00
N LEU A 146 2.72 5.60 -3.51
CA LEU A 146 3.01 5.37 -2.11
C LEU A 146 4.10 6.31 -1.58
N ALA A 147 5.20 6.48 -2.33
CA ALA A 147 6.28 7.38 -1.95
C ALA A 147 5.81 8.85 -1.87
N SER A 148 5.00 9.30 -2.85
CA SER A 148 4.42 10.64 -2.83
C SER A 148 3.47 10.85 -1.67
N PHE A 149 2.59 9.89 -1.38
CA PHE A 149 1.71 9.88 -0.22
C PHE A 149 2.48 10.01 1.09
N MET A 150 3.50 9.17 1.31
CA MET A 150 4.31 9.19 2.52
C MET A 150 5.06 10.52 2.70
N LEU A 151 5.59 11.09 1.61
CA LEU A 151 6.28 12.38 1.64
C LEU A 151 5.35 13.55 1.97
N ILE A 152 4.09 13.52 1.53
CA ILE A 152 3.08 14.53 1.85
C ILE A 152 2.61 14.34 3.30
N ALA A 153 2.30 13.10 3.70
CA ALA A 153 1.84 12.77 5.05
C ALA A 153 2.88 13.16 6.13
N ARG A 154 4.18 13.05 5.80
CA ARG A 154 5.29 13.44 6.69
C ARG A 154 5.21 14.90 7.16
N SER A 155 4.56 15.76 6.44
CA SER A 155 4.42 17.19 6.80
C SER A 155 3.58 17.39 8.06
N GLY A 156 2.74 16.43 8.43
CA GLY A 156 1.86 16.51 9.60
C GLY A 156 0.74 17.55 9.47
N GLY A 157 -0.08 17.64 10.50
CA GLY A 157 -1.20 18.56 10.57
C GLY A 157 -2.36 18.19 9.63
N SER A 158 -3.52 18.83 9.82
CA SER A 158 -4.73 18.52 9.05
C SER A 158 -4.58 18.69 7.53
N GLY A 159 -3.75 19.63 7.09
CA GLY A 159 -3.47 19.84 5.67
C GLY A 159 -2.63 18.74 5.03
N GLY A 160 -1.61 18.23 5.75
CA GLY A 160 -0.77 17.14 5.27
C GLY A 160 -1.53 15.81 5.24
N GLU A 161 -2.34 15.56 6.24
CA GLU A 161 -3.15 14.33 6.37
C GLU A 161 -4.19 14.23 5.26
N LEU A 162 -5.05 15.24 5.12
CA LEU A 162 -6.09 15.26 4.08
C LEU A 162 -5.49 15.28 2.66
N GLY A 163 -4.45 16.07 2.43
CA GLY A 163 -3.78 16.14 1.13
C GLY A 163 -3.13 14.82 0.73
N SER A 164 -2.51 14.11 1.67
CA SER A 164 -1.90 12.80 1.41
C SER A 164 -2.93 11.73 1.10
N GLN A 165 -4.01 11.63 1.89
CA GLN A 165 -5.08 10.66 1.63
C GLN A 165 -5.72 10.84 0.26
N ARG A 166 -6.01 12.09 -0.13
CA ARG A 166 -6.58 12.41 -1.46
C ARG A 166 -5.62 12.05 -2.59
N THR A 167 -4.34 12.38 -2.42
CA THR A 167 -3.30 12.00 -3.39
C THR A 167 -3.28 10.49 -3.57
N LEU A 168 -3.25 9.72 -2.48
CA LEU A 168 -3.23 8.26 -2.54
C LEU A 168 -4.46 7.71 -3.25
N ILE A 169 -5.67 8.11 -2.83
CA ILE A 169 -6.92 7.59 -3.41
C ILE A 169 -6.97 7.83 -4.91
N LEU A 170 -6.71 9.06 -5.35
CA LEU A 170 -6.80 9.41 -6.77
C LEU A 170 -5.74 8.73 -7.62
N THR A 171 -4.50 8.68 -7.15
CA THR A 171 -3.41 8.03 -7.90
C THR A 171 -3.53 6.51 -7.90
N PHE A 172 -4.10 5.91 -6.86
CA PHE A 172 -4.40 4.49 -6.78
C PHE A 172 -5.54 4.09 -7.74
N ILE A 173 -6.62 4.88 -7.82
CA ILE A 173 -7.66 4.66 -8.84
C ILE A 173 -7.04 4.66 -10.24
N GLY A 174 -6.11 5.59 -10.51
CA GLY A 174 -5.38 5.62 -11.77
C GLY A 174 -4.52 4.38 -12.01
N GLY A 175 -3.88 3.83 -10.97
CA GLY A 175 -3.13 2.58 -11.08
C GLY A 175 -4.03 1.38 -11.40
N LEU A 176 -5.19 1.30 -10.76
CA LEU A 176 -6.17 0.25 -11.07
C LEU A 176 -6.70 0.34 -12.50
N THR A 177 -6.97 1.54 -13.02
CA THR A 177 -7.40 1.71 -14.41
C THR A 177 -6.30 1.32 -15.40
N LEU A 178 -5.02 1.61 -15.09
CA LEU A 178 -3.88 1.16 -15.87
C LEU A 178 -3.77 -0.36 -15.85
N LEU A 179 -3.85 -0.98 -14.68
CA LEU A 179 -3.77 -2.43 -14.52
C LEU A 179 -4.85 -3.14 -15.32
N VAL A 180 -6.11 -2.68 -15.23
CA VAL A 180 -7.21 -3.28 -16.01
C VAL A 180 -6.96 -3.16 -17.51
N SER A 181 -6.53 -2.00 -17.99
CA SER A 181 -6.21 -1.81 -19.40
C SER A 181 -5.09 -2.72 -19.86
N MET A 182 -4.02 -2.82 -19.07
CA MET A 182 -2.86 -3.66 -19.40
C MET A 182 -3.18 -5.15 -19.31
N ALA A 183 -4.00 -5.55 -18.33
CA ALA A 183 -4.45 -6.95 -18.23
C ALA A 183 -5.26 -7.38 -19.46
N ILE A 184 -6.17 -6.52 -19.94
CA ILE A 184 -6.92 -6.78 -21.18
C ILE A 184 -5.95 -6.87 -22.37
N ALA A 185 -5.02 -5.96 -22.51
CA ALA A 185 -4.07 -5.95 -23.60
C ALA A 185 -3.12 -7.16 -23.57
N ALA A 186 -2.58 -7.50 -22.38
CA ALA A 186 -1.69 -8.64 -22.19
C ALA A 186 -2.36 -9.99 -22.50
N THR A 187 -3.59 -10.18 -22.04
CA THR A 187 -4.34 -11.41 -22.34
C THR A 187 -4.68 -11.58 -23.82
N GLN A 188 -4.92 -10.47 -24.53
CA GLN A 188 -5.21 -10.51 -25.96
C GLN A 188 -3.94 -10.63 -26.82
N ALA A 189 -2.86 -9.99 -26.39
CA ALA A 189 -1.56 -10.08 -27.08
C ALA A 189 -0.78 -11.37 -26.74
N GLY A 190 -1.16 -12.09 -25.69
CA GLY A 190 -0.46 -13.31 -25.25
C GLY A 190 0.91 -13.08 -24.63
N THR A 191 1.19 -11.86 -24.16
CA THR A 191 2.46 -11.48 -23.55
C THR A 191 2.30 -10.39 -22.51
N THR A 192 3.21 -10.33 -21.53
CA THR A 192 3.26 -9.22 -20.55
C THR A 192 4.29 -8.14 -20.94
N ASN A 193 5.08 -8.36 -21.97
CA ASN A 193 6.05 -7.37 -22.45
C ASN A 193 5.35 -6.18 -23.13
N ILE A 194 5.63 -4.96 -22.65
CA ILE A 194 4.94 -3.74 -23.11
C ILE A 194 5.24 -3.46 -24.58
N HIS A 195 6.49 -3.64 -25.01
CA HIS A 195 6.86 -3.39 -26.40
C HIS A 195 6.14 -4.35 -27.35
N GLU A 196 6.07 -5.65 -27.01
CA GLU A 196 5.35 -6.65 -27.80
C GLU A 196 3.84 -6.36 -27.81
N ILE A 197 3.28 -5.94 -26.66
CA ILE A 197 1.88 -5.52 -26.58
C ILE A 197 1.63 -4.33 -27.52
N LEU A 198 2.50 -3.31 -27.53
CA LEU A 198 2.31 -2.11 -28.36
C LEU A 198 2.39 -2.41 -29.86
N VAL A 199 3.13 -3.44 -30.29
CA VAL A 199 3.26 -3.85 -31.69
C VAL A 199 2.18 -4.87 -32.09
N SER A 200 1.38 -5.38 -31.15
CA SER A 200 0.39 -6.43 -31.40
C SER A 200 -0.81 -5.95 -32.23
N ASP A 201 -1.44 -6.87 -32.96
CA ASP A 201 -2.65 -6.61 -33.77
C ASP A 201 -3.88 -6.24 -32.94
N PHE A 202 -3.85 -6.44 -31.62
CA PHE A 202 -4.94 -6.06 -30.70
C PHE A 202 -5.42 -4.62 -30.89
N TRP A 203 -4.49 -3.69 -31.19
CA TRP A 203 -4.79 -2.26 -31.33
C TRP A 203 -5.44 -1.92 -32.68
N ALA A 204 -5.37 -2.78 -33.65
CA ALA A 204 -5.97 -2.56 -34.98
C ALA A 204 -7.50 -2.35 -34.88
N GLU A 205 -8.16 -3.01 -33.95
CA GLU A 205 -9.59 -2.84 -33.66
C GLU A 205 -9.93 -1.53 -32.91
N LYS A 206 -8.93 -0.74 -32.51
CA LYS A 206 -9.06 0.53 -31.78
C LYS A 206 -9.97 0.41 -30.54
N PRO A 207 -9.65 -0.43 -29.57
CA PRO A 207 -10.53 -0.72 -28.44
C PRO A 207 -10.73 0.53 -27.58
N ALA A 208 -11.93 1.11 -27.62
CA ALA A 208 -12.23 2.37 -26.94
C ALA A 208 -12.09 2.29 -25.42
N LEU A 209 -12.42 1.15 -24.83
CA LEU A 209 -12.32 0.95 -23.38
C LEU A 209 -10.88 1.07 -22.88
N THR A 210 -9.95 0.32 -23.47
CA THR A 210 -8.53 0.35 -23.09
C THR A 210 -7.91 1.72 -23.35
N THR A 211 -8.26 2.36 -24.48
CA THR A 211 -7.85 3.74 -24.80
C THR A 211 -8.24 4.73 -23.71
N VAL A 212 -9.51 4.68 -23.26
CA VAL A 212 -10.01 5.57 -22.19
C VAL A 212 -9.37 5.24 -20.86
N LEU A 213 -9.18 3.96 -20.52
CA LEU A 213 -8.58 3.56 -19.24
C LEU A 213 -7.13 4.01 -19.11
N VAL A 214 -6.34 3.90 -20.18
CA VAL A 214 -4.95 4.43 -20.21
C VAL A 214 -4.96 5.94 -20.03
N ALA A 215 -5.83 6.67 -20.76
CA ALA A 215 -5.93 8.11 -20.63
C ALA A 215 -6.33 8.54 -19.21
N VAL A 216 -7.34 7.90 -18.60
CA VAL A 216 -7.78 8.18 -17.22
C VAL A 216 -6.66 7.92 -16.22
N SER A 217 -5.93 6.81 -16.36
CA SER A 217 -4.76 6.51 -15.53
C SER A 217 -3.75 7.66 -15.56
N ALA A 218 -3.35 8.09 -16.74
CA ALA A 218 -2.43 9.19 -16.91
C ALA A 218 -2.97 10.53 -16.38
N PHE A 219 -4.26 10.79 -16.53
CA PHE A 219 -4.91 12.00 -16.02
C PHE A 219 -4.86 12.11 -14.50
N THR A 220 -4.98 11.00 -13.78
CA THR A 220 -4.86 11.01 -12.32
C THR A 220 -3.46 11.42 -11.87
N LYS A 221 -2.39 10.88 -12.48
CA LYS A 221 -1.00 11.22 -12.15
C LYS A 221 -0.62 12.62 -12.64
N SER A 222 -1.03 13.00 -13.85
CA SER A 222 -0.71 14.31 -14.44
C SER A 222 -1.72 15.41 -14.04
N ALA A 223 -2.53 15.14 -13.02
CA ALA A 223 -3.46 16.11 -12.46
C ALA A 223 -4.36 16.80 -13.51
N GLN A 224 -4.93 16.04 -14.45
CA GLN A 224 -5.87 16.56 -15.42
C GLN A 224 -7.31 16.62 -14.84
N PHE A 225 -8.16 17.48 -15.40
CA PHE A 225 -9.56 17.52 -15.02
C PHE A 225 -10.23 16.13 -15.26
N PRO A 226 -11.06 15.64 -14.34
CA PRO A 226 -11.49 16.23 -13.06
C PRO A 226 -10.55 15.97 -11.88
N PHE A 227 -9.46 15.24 -12.05
CA PHE A 227 -8.57 14.75 -10.98
C PHE A 227 -7.52 15.75 -10.50
N HIS A 228 -7.54 17.00 -10.97
CA HIS A 228 -6.47 18.00 -10.77
C HIS A 228 -6.23 18.46 -9.32
N PHE A 229 -7.24 18.36 -8.46
CA PHE A 229 -7.27 19.05 -7.16
C PHE A 229 -6.32 18.49 -6.11
N TRP A 230 -5.84 17.23 -6.24
CA TRP A 230 -4.88 16.68 -5.30
C TRP A 230 -3.51 17.39 -5.34
N LEU A 231 -3.12 17.89 -6.53
CA LEU A 231 -1.79 18.44 -6.75
C LEU A 231 -1.57 19.76 -6.00
N PRO A 232 -2.50 20.74 -5.98
CA PRO A 232 -2.40 21.92 -5.13
C PRO A 232 -2.51 21.63 -3.62
N GLU A 233 -3.15 20.54 -3.22
CA GLU A 233 -3.24 20.12 -1.83
C GLU A 233 -1.96 19.45 -1.33
N ALA A 234 -1.23 18.79 -2.22
CA ALA A 234 0.11 18.25 -1.96
C ALA A 234 1.13 19.32 -1.55
N MET A 235 0.77 20.63 -1.64
CA MET A 235 1.63 21.74 -1.22
C MET A 235 1.87 21.83 0.29
N ALA A 236 1.20 21.02 1.10
CA ALA A 236 1.54 20.80 2.49
C ALA A 236 2.94 20.17 2.66
N ALA A 237 3.43 19.43 1.67
CA ALA A 237 4.77 18.81 1.67
C ALA A 237 5.89 19.84 1.78
N ALA A 238 7.06 19.41 2.26
CA ALA A 238 8.27 20.25 2.26
C ALA A 238 8.64 20.72 0.85
N THR A 239 9.21 21.90 0.72
CA THR A 239 9.49 22.51 -0.60
C THR A 239 10.34 21.64 -1.52
N PRO A 240 11.41 20.94 -1.08
CA PRO A 240 12.16 20.02 -1.94
C PRO A 240 11.28 18.91 -2.54
N VAL A 241 10.36 18.35 -1.74
CA VAL A 241 9.39 17.35 -2.22
C VAL A 241 8.52 17.95 -3.32
N SER A 242 7.96 19.15 -3.09
CA SER A 242 7.12 19.83 -4.07
C SER A 242 7.89 20.13 -5.36
N ALA A 243 9.15 20.59 -5.26
CA ALA A 243 9.99 20.86 -6.42
C ALA A 243 10.20 19.61 -7.30
N PHE A 244 10.53 18.47 -6.68
CA PHE A 244 10.75 17.23 -7.41
C PHE A 244 9.45 16.64 -7.97
N LEU A 245 8.38 16.56 -7.14
CA LEU A 245 7.08 16.02 -7.50
C LEU A 245 6.46 16.72 -8.72
N HIS A 246 6.55 18.07 -8.74
CA HIS A 246 5.93 18.87 -9.81
C HIS A 246 6.80 19.01 -11.07
N ALA A 247 8.12 19.00 -10.92
CA ALA A 247 9.02 19.24 -12.06
C ALA A 247 9.36 17.97 -12.84
N ALA A 248 9.70 16.87 -12.16
CA ALA A 248 10.35 15.74 -12.81
C ALA A 248 9.79 14.35 -12.45
N ALA A 249 8.91 14.24 -11.42
CA ALA A 249 8.50 12.95 -10.90
C ALA A 249 7.04 12.60 -11.25
N VAL A 250 6.12 12.63 -10.28
CA VAL A 250 4.77 12.06 -10.38
C VAL A 250 4.01 12.54 -11.61
N VAL A 251 3.98 13.86 -11.81
CA VAL A 251 3.22 14.45 -12.93
C VAL A 251 3.77 14.07 -14.30
N LYS A 252 5.07 13.76 -14.38
CA LYS A 252 5.73 13.31 -15.60
C LYS A 252 5.51 11.82 -15.87
N ALA A 253 5.23 11.02 -14.86
CA ALA A 253 4.87 9.62 -15.04
C ALA A 253 3.63 9.44 -15.92
N GLY A 254 2.58 10.25 -15.70
CA GLY A 254 1.42 10.25 -16.58
C GLY A 254 1.72 10.76 -18.00
N ILE A 255 2.55 11.81 -18.14
CA ILE A 255 3.01 12.31 -19.46
C ILE A 255 3.80 11.22 -20.19
N TYR A 256 4.71 10.52 -19.50
CA TYR A 256 5.46 9.39 -20.06
C TYR A 256 4.53 8.29 -20.61
N VAL A 257 3.52 7.88 -19.81
CA VAL A 257 2.56 6.87 -20.26
C VAL A 257 1.77 7.37 -21.49
N LEU A 258 1.29 8.64 -21.50
CA LEU A 258 0.61 9.19 -22.67
C LEU A 258 1.50 9.18 -23.93
N MET A 259 2.77 9.56 -23.77
CA MET A 259 3.75 9.52 -24.86
C MET A 259 3.98 8.07 -25.33
N ARG A 260 4.27 7.15 -24.42
CA ARG A 260 4.53 5.73 -24.74
C ARG A 260 3.38 5.08 -25.49
N PHE A 261 2.14 5.30 -25.06
CA PHE A 261 0.96 4.74 -25.68
C PHE A 261 0.48 5.53 -26.93
N SER A 262 1.05 6.70 -27.20
CA SER A 262 0.82 7.38 -28.48
C SER A 262 1.34 6.57 -29.68
N ALA A 263 2.26 5.61 -29.46
CA ALA A 263 2.69 4.65 -30.49
C ALA A 263 1.51 3.93 -31.17
N VAL A 264 0.47 3.61 -30.38
CA VAL A 264 -0.72 2.91 -30.90
C VAL A 264 -1.95 3.82 -31.03
N PHE A 265 -1.97 4.97 -30.34
CA PHE A 265 -3.15 5.82 -30.26
C PHE A 265 -3.05 7.15 -31.00
N HIS A 266 -1.88 7.56 -31.52
CA HIS A 266 -1.69 8.89 -32.12
C HIS A 266 -2.70 9.18 -33.25
N ASN A 267 -3.14 8.18 -34.00
CA ASN A 267 -4.14 8.27 -35.07
C ASN A 267 -5.55 7.82 -34.62
N ASN A 268 -5.81 7.68 -33.31
CA ASN A 268 -7.12 7.29 -32.77
C ASN A 268 -7.96 8.54 -32.43
N GLN A 269 -9.08 8.73 -33.13
CA GLN A 269 -9.94 9.90 -32.94
C GLN A 269 -10.44 10.06 -31.50
N THR A 270 -10.75 8.95 -30.80
CA THR A 270 -11.19 8.99 -29.41
C THR A 270 -10.08 9.51 -28.49
N TRP A 271 -8.84 9.03 -28.70
CA TRP A 271 -7.67 9.48 -27.98
C TRP A 271 -7.41 10.97 -28.22
N ASN A 272 -7.35 11.37 -29.48
CA ASN A 272 -7.03 12.74 -29.88
C ASN A 272 -8.07 13.73 -29.29
N LEU A 273 -9.37 13.45 -29.47
CA LEU A 273 -10.42 14.32 -28.95
C LEU A 273 -10.41 14.37 -27.42
N LEU A 274 -10.21 13.23 -26.74
CA LEU A 274 -10.19 13.15 -25.27
C LEU A 274 -8.99 13.98 -24.72
N LEU A 275 -7.79 13.78 -25.26
CA LEU A 275 -6.59 14.46 -24.77
C LEU A 275 -6.64 15.98 -25.08
N ILE A 276 -7.06 16.36 -26.27
CA ILE A 276 -7.17 17.78 -26.64
C ILE A 276 -8.20 18.49 -25.74
N THR A 277 -9.39 17.91 -25.57
CA THR A 277 -10.46 18.55 -24.80
C THR A 277 -10.15 18.63 -23.32
N VAL A 278 -9.75 17.52 -22.71
CA VAL A 278 -9.43 17.48 -21.26
C VAL A 278 -8.17 18.29 -20.96
N GLY A 279 -7.14 18.16 -21.80
CA GLY A 279 -5.89 18.91 -21.65
C GLY A 279 -6.12 20.42 -21.74
N MET A 280 -6.81 20.91 -22.76
CA MET A 280 -7.05 22.34 -22.92
C MET A 280 -8.00 22.91 -21.85
N LEU A 281 -9.07 22.18 -21.48
CA LEU A 281 -9.93 22.54 -20.36
C LEU A 281 -9.10 22.69 -19.06
N THR A 282 -8.23 21.73 -18.80
CA THR A 282 -7.33 21.75 -17.64
C THR A 282 -6.38 22.93 -17.70
N ALA A 283 -5.80 23.21 -18.87
CA ALA A 283 -4.85 24.31 -19.08
C ALA A 283 -5.46 25.65 -18.69
N VAL A 284 -6.64 25.96 -19.22
CA VAL A 284 -7.32 27.27 -19.01
C VAL A 284 -7.87 27.38 -17.59
N MET A 285 -8.55 26.34 -17.12
CA MET A 285 -9.14 26.33 -15.78
C MET A 285 -8.08 26.48 -14.68
N ALA A 286 -7.00 25.73 -14.78
CA ALA A 286 -5.94 25.80 -13.78
C ALA A 286 -5.17 27.12 -13.81
N ALA A 287 -4.99 27.72 -15.01
CA ALA A 287 -4.42 29.04 -15.14
C ALA A 287 -5.30 30.12 -14.48
N PHE A 288 -6.61 30.03 -14.64
CA PHE A 288 -7.56 30.91 -13.93
C PHE A 288 -7.44 30.76 -12.41
N PHE A 289 -7.42 29.52 -11.89
CA PHE A 289 -7.24 29.30 -10.45
C PHE A 289 -5.88 29.78 -9.94
N ALA A 290 -4.80 29.67 -10.74
CA ALA A 290 -3.48 30.21 -10.37
C ALA A 290 -3.56 31.73 -10.13
N ILE A 291 -4.27 32.48 -10.95
CA ILE A 291 -4.45 33.94 -10.77
C ILE A 291 -5.16 34.27 -9.45
N GLN A 292 -6.04 33.45 -8.97
CA GLN A 292 -6.80 33.68 -7.72
C GLN A 292 -5.97 33.45 -6.42
N LYS A 293 -4.85 32.71 -6.50
CA LYS A 293 -4.10 32.33 -5.28
C LYS A 293 -3.15 33.42 -4.81
N THR A 294 -3.11 33.61 -3.49
CA THR A 294 -2.16 34.49 -2.79
C THR A 294 -0.93 33.72 -2.28
N ASP A 295 -1.08 32.45 -1.91
CA ASP A 295 0.06 31.56 -1.57
C ASP A 295 0.84 31.24 -2.84
N LEU A 296 2.09 31.74 -2.92
CA LEU A 296 2.98 31.59 -4.10
C LEU A 296 3.21 30.11 -4.44
N LYS A 297 3.28 29.24 -3.45
CA LYS A 297 3.45 27.80 -3.66
C LYS A 297 2.21 27.16 -4.28
N LYS A 298 1.02 27.55 -3.83
CA LYS A 298 -0.26 27.10 -4.43
C LYS A 298 -0.47 27.68 -5.83
N LEU A 299 -0.11 28.95 -6.05
CA LEU A 299 -0.12 29.57 -7.38
C LEU A 299 0.75 28.78 -8.34
N THR A 300 1.98 28.45 -7.93
CA THR A 300 2.92 27.65 -8.74
C THR A 300 2.43 26.22 -8.96
N ALA A 301 1.68 25.63 -8.01
CA ALA A 301 1.06 24.32 -8.19
C ALA A 301 -0.05 24.34 -9.25
N TYR A 302 -0.98 25.31 -9.20
CA TYR A 302 -2.01 25.46 -10.23
C TYR A 302 -1.43 25.79 -11.60
N SER A 303 -0.35 26.58 -11.64
CA SER A 303 0.35 26.81 -12.90
C SER A 303 1.03 25.54 -13.44
N THR A 304 1.45 24.59 -12.58
CA THR A 304 1.90 23.26 -13.02
C THR A 304 0.77 22.47 -13.67
N VAL A 305 -0.41 22.42 -13.05
CA VAL A 305 -1.60 21.77 -13.63
C VAL A 305 -1.92 22.36 -15.02
N SER A 306 -1.85 23.68 -15.14
CA SER A 306 -2.06 24.38 -16.42
C SER A 306 -1.06 23.94 -17.50
N HIS A 307 0.25 23.95 -17.22
CA HIS A 307 1.27 23.52 -18.17
C HIS A 307 1.17 22.03 -18.55
N LEU A 308 0.78 21.18 -17.59
CA LEU A 308 0.51 19.77 -17.90
C LEU A 308 -0.70 19.62 -18.83
N GLY A 309 -1.72 20.45 -18.67
CA GLY A 309 -2.86 20.51 -19.59
C GLY A 309 -2.43 20.86 -21.03
N TRP A 310 -1.51 21.82 -21.18
CA TRP A 310 -0.90 22.14 -22.46
C TRP A 310 -0.19 20.95 -23.07
N ILE A 311 0.66 20.26 -22.32
CA ILE A 311 1.41 19.08 -22.78
C ILE A 311 0.43 17.99 -23.23
N VAL A 312 -0.58 17.67 -22.41
CA VAL A 312 -1.58 16.63 -22.72
C VAL A 312 -2.38 16.98 -23.99
N ALA A 313 -2.83 18.24 -24.12
CA ALA A 313 -3.55 18.66 -25.31
C ALA A 313 -2.71 18.53 -26.59
N THR A 314 -1.43 18.84 -26.49
CA THR A 314 -0.50 18.75 -27.64
C THR A 314 -0.18 17.29 -27.98
N ILE A 315 0.02 16.40 -26.99
CA ILE A 315 0.14 14.95 -27.25
C ILE A 315 -1.11 14.45 -27.99
N GLY A 316 -2.30 14.97 -27.61
CA GLY A 316 -3.56 14.62 -28.26
C GLY A 316 -3.67 15.03 -29.73
N VAL A 317 -2.82 15.94 -30.23
CA VAL A 317 -2.76 16.26 -31.68
C VAL A 317 -2.23 15.06 -32.46
N GLY A 318 -1.25 14.34 -31.93
CA GLY A 318 -0.78 13.08 -32.47
C GLY A 318 0.23 13.18 -33.64
N THR A 319 0.52 14.37 -34.15
CA THR A 319 1.56 14.53 -35.20
C THR A 319 2.96 14.43 -34.59
N PRO A 320 4.00 13.93 -35.34
CA PRO A 320 5.37 13.89 -34.82
C PRO A 320 5.84 15.25 -34.31
N PHE A 321 5.55 16.32 -35.04
CA PHE A 321 5.85 17.67 -34.61
C PHE A 321 5.18 18.06 -33.29
N ALA A 322 3.92 17.65 -33.06
CA ALA A 322 3.22 17.91 -31.81
C ALA A 322 3.84 17.13 -30.65
N LEU A 323 4.24 15.88 -30.88
CA LEU A 323 4.92 15.04 -29.87
C LEU A 323 6.29 15.64 -29.52
N ALA A 324 7.07 16.11 -30.50
CA ALA A 324 8.31 16.82 -30.26
C ALA A 324 8.11 18.12 -29.46
N ALA A 325 7.14 18.93 -29.84
CA ALA A 325 6.78 20.15 -29.11
C ALA A 325 6.39 19.85 -27.64
N ALA A 326 5.64 18.76 -27.40
CA ALA A 326 5.28 18.31 -26.07
C ALA A 326 6.51 17.88 -25.24
N LEU A 327 7.51 17.19 -25.83
CA LEU A 327 8.77 16.83 -25.18
C LEU A 327 9.60 18.05 -24.83
N VAL A 328 9.77 18.99 -25.78
CA VAL A 328 10.51 20.23 -25.52
C VAL A 328 9.86 21.05 -24.40
N HIS A 329 8.53 21.13 -24.39
CA HIS A 329 7.83 21.83 -23.32
C HIS A 329 7.92 21.05 -21.99
N THR A 330 8.01 19.73 -22.04
CA THR A 330 8.25 18.90 -20.86
C THR A 330 9.60 19.21 -20.21
N LEU A 331 10.65 19.38 -21.03
CA LEU A 331 11.98 19.80 -20.57
C LEU A 331 11.95 21.23 -20.01
N ALA A 332 11.43 22.18 -20.77
CA ALA A 332 11.32 23.58 -20.33
C ALA A 332 10.54 23.70 -19.03
N HIS A 333 9.42 22.99 -18.91
CA HIS A 333 8.60 22.94 -17.71
C HIS A 333 9.38 22.38 -16.50
N ALA A 334 10.16 21.32 -16.67
CA ALA A 334 10.96 20.77 -15.59
C ALA A 334 11.98 21.76 -15.06
N LEU A 335 12.64 22.52 -15.96
CA LEU A 335 13.63 23.51 -15.61
C LEU A 335 13.04 24.70 -14.84
N PHE A 336 12.03 25.38 -15.39
CA PHE A 336 11.50 26.56 -14.70
C PHE A 336 10.66 26.21 -13.46
N LYS A 337 10.00 25.05 -13.41
CA LYS A 337 9.22 24.65 -12.23
C LYS A 337 10.07 24.22 -11.06
N SER A 338 11.12 23.41 -11.28
CA SER A 338 12.05 23.05 -10.21
C SER A 338 12.68 24.30 -9.60
N SER A 339 13.10 25.23 -10.45
CA SER A 339 13.66 26.50 -10.02
C SER A 339 12.66 27.33 -9.21
N LEU A 340 11.46 27.60 -9.74
CA LEU A 340 10.45 28.42 -9.07
C LEU A 340 10.02 27.82 -7.70
N PHE A 341 9.78 26.52 -7.62
CA PHE A 341 9.44 25.92 -6.32
C PHE A 341 10.55 26.07 -5.29
N MET A 342 11.81 25.80 -5.67
CA MET A 342 12.93 25.96 -4.77
C MET A 342 13.16 27.43 -4.38
N LEU A 343 13.02 28.37 -5.31
CA LEU A 343 13.16 29.81 -5.04
C LEU A 343 12.04 30.33 -4.13
N ILE A 344 10.79 29.86 -4.31
CA ILE A 344 9.69 30.16 -3.36
C ILE A 344 10.02 29.59 -1.97
N GLY A 345 10.68 28.46 -1.90
CA GLY A 345 11.21 27.94 -0.64
C GLY A 345 12.30 28.81 -0.03
N VAL A 346 13.13 29.44 -0.84
CA VAL A 346 14.11 30.44 -0.37
C VAL A 346 13.39 31.67 0.21
N ILE A 347 12.37 32.18 -0.50
CA ILE A 347 11.54 33.30 -0.01
C ILE A 347 10.90 32.95 1.33
N ASP A 348 10.23 31.79 1.42
CA ASP A 348 9.57 31.32 2.65
C ASP A 348 10.56 31.20 3.81
N HIS A 349 11.77 30.70 3.54
CA HIS A 349 12.82 30.54 4.55
C HIS A 349 13.39 31.88 5.05
N GLN A 350 13.53 32.88 4.18
CA GLN A 350 14.13 34.18 4.52
C GLN A 350 13.11 35.16 5.10
N THR A 351 11.86 35.14 4.62
CA THR A 351 10.81 36.10 5.03
C THR A 351 9.85 35.52 6.09
N GLY A 352 9.85 34.18 6.30
CA GLY A 352 8.92 33.46 7.19
C GLY A 352 7.49 33.39 6.64
N THR A 353 7.26 33.78 5.38
CA THR A 353 5.95 33.68 4.73
C THR A 353 6.08 33.53 3.23
N ARG A 354 5.16 32.80 2.62
CA ARG A 354 5.01 32.65 1.17
C ARG A 354 3.69 33.22 0.65
N ASP A 355 2.92 33.87 1.52
CA ASP A 355 1.69 34.54 1.16
C ASP A 355 2.00 35.92 0.60
N ALA A 356 1.74 36.13 -0.69
CA ALA A 356 1.97 37.39 -1.38
C ALA A 356 1.30 38.60 -0.71
N SER A 357 0.14 38.39 -0.04
CA SER A 357 -0.55 39.46 0.69
C SER A 357 0.17 39.90 1.96
N ARG A 358 1.14 39.10 2.42
CA ARG A 358 1.95 39.35 3.63
C ARG A 358 3.42 39.68 3.36
N LEU A 359 3.81 39.67 2.07
CA LEU A 359 5.13 40.06 1.63
C LEU A 359 5.17 41.59 1.46
N GLY A 360 6.37 42.15 1.47
CA GLY A 360 6.66 43.52 1.16
C GLY A 360 7.75 43.63 0.07
N SER A 361 8.12 44.84 -0.32
CA SER A 361 9.17 45.05 -1.31
C SER A 361 10.50 44.49 -0.82
N SER A 362 10.97 43.38 -1.40
CA SER A 362 12.17 42.63 -0.96
C SER A 362 13.26 42.47 -2.04
N TRP A 363 13.07 43.05 -3.22
CA TRP A 363 13.99 42.88 -4.34
C TRP A 363 15.41 43.35 -4.09
N ARG A 364 15.58 44.41 -3.22
CA ARG A 364 16.90 44.95 -2.82
C ARG A 364 17.60 44.08 -1.78
N GLN A 365 16.82 43.42 -0.91
CA GLN A 365 17.30 42.53 0.14
C GLN A 365 17.67 41.14 -0.37
N LEU A 366 16.98 40.69 -1.45
CA LEU A 366 17.14 39.37 -2.06
C LEU A 366 17.51 39.47 -3.57
N PRO A 367 18.63 40.17 -3.92
CA PRO A 367 18.93 40.48 -5.33
C PRO A 367 19.21 39.26 -6.19
N PHE A 368 19.92 38.25 -5.68
CA PHE A 368 20.22 37.01 -6.41
C PHE A 368 18.98 36.13 -6.55
N THR A 369 18.19 35.98 -5.48
CA THR A 369 16.90 35.28 -5.49
C THR A 369 15.93 35.97 -6.45
N PHE A 370 15.83 37.31 -6.44
CA PHE A 370 14.98 38.10 -7.34
C PHE A 370 15.35 37.89 -8.80
N GLY A 371 16.64 38.04 -9.15
CA GLY A 371 17.12 37.81 -10.50
C GLY A 371 16.86 36.38 -11.01
N SER A 372 17.03 35.40 -10.15
CA SER A 372 16.74 33.99 -10.46
C SER A 372 15.26 33.75 -10.69
N VAL A 373 14.38 34.35 -9.89
CA VAL A 373 12.92 34.26 -10.07
C VAL A 373 12.50 34.93 -11.38
N ILE A 374 13.08 36.04 -11.74
CA ILE A 374 12.82 36.70 -13.04
C ILE A 374 13.17 35.76 -14.20
N LEU A 375 14.34 35.12 -14.17
CA LEU A 375 14.76 34.20 -15.26
C LEU A 375 13.78 33.02 -15.37
N ALA A 376 13.45 32.37 -14.26
CA ALA A 376 12.54 31.22 -14.25
C ALA A 376 11.10 31.62 -14.61
N ALA A 377 10.60 32.76 -14.10
CA ALA A 377 9.26 33.26 -14.43
C ALA A 377 9.16 33.75 -15.88
N SER A 378 10.21 34.33 -16.44
CA SER A 378 10.26 34.72 -17.84
C SER A 378 10.21 33.51 -18.76
N SER A 379 10.90 32.43 -18.41
CA SER A 379 10.80 31.16 -19.16
C SER A 379 9.37 30.61 -19.08
N MET A 380 8.73 30.62 -17.91
CA MET A 380 7.35 30.19 -17.73
C MET A 380 6.35 31.07 -18.48
N ALA A 381 6.59 32.38 -18.53
CA ALA A 381 5.77 33.35 -19.27
C ALA A 381 5.96 33.28 -20.78
N ALA A 382 6.90 32.46 -21.25
CA ALA A 382 7.29 32.36 -22.64
C ALA A 382 7.88 33.67 -23.22
N VAL A 383 8.75 34.33 -22.44
CA VAL A 383 9.45 35.57 -22.88
C VAL A 383 10.67 35.18 -23.72
N PRO A 384 10.87 35.73 -24.94
CA PRO A 384 12.10 35.51 -25.71
C PRO A 384 13.34 36.03 -24.96
N PRO A 385 14.52 35.41 -25.06
CA PRO A 385 14.87 34.19 -25.83
C PRO A 385 14.90 32.91 -24.94
N MET A 386 14.02 32.78 -23.97
CA MET A 386 14.01 31.64 -23.08
C MET A 386 13.50 30.37 -23.78
N LEU A 387 13.94 29.17 -23.31
CA LEU A 387 13.48 27.88 -23.83
C LEU A 387 11.94 27.73 -23.72
N GLY A 388 11.33 28.35 -22.70
CA GLY A 388 9.88 28.40 -22.55
C GLY A 388 9.14 29.11 -23.68
N PHE A 389 9.78 30.11 -24.34
CA PHE A 389 9.23 30.75 -25.54
C PHE A 389 9.22 29.77 -26.71
N VAL A 390 10.36 29.15 -27.02
CA VAL A 390 10.48 28.18 -28.12
C VAL A 390 9.48 27.05 -27.96
N SER A 391 9.41 26.48 -26.75
CA SER A 391 8.52 25.37 -26.49
C SER A 391 7.04 25.76 -26.62
N LYS A 392 6.65 26.94 -26.15
CA LYS A 392 5.24 27.38 -26.20
C LYS A 392 4.80 27.78 -27.61
N GLU A 393 5.71 28.38 -28.40
CA GLU A 393 5.45 28.61 -29.80
C GLU A 393 5.25 27.31 -30.57
N GLY A 394 6.08 26.29 -30.31
CA GLY A 394 5.89 24.92 -30.81
C GLY A 394 4.53 24.31 -30.41
N LEU A 395 4.10 24.48 -29.16
CA LEU A 395 2.77 23.99 -28.73
C LEU A 395 1.64 24.68 -29.51
N LEU A 396 1.71 26.02 -29.68
CA LEU A 396 0.68 26.77 -30.42
C LEU A 396 0.65 26.36 -31.89
N ALA A 397 1.83 26.18 -32.51
CA ALA A 397 1.93 25.68 -33.89
C ALA A 397 1.33 24.28 -34.02
N ALA A 398 1.66 23.38 -33.12
CA ALA A 398 1.13 22.02 -33.10
C ALA A 398 -0.40 21.97 -32.94
N LEU A 399 -0.99 22.83 -32.12
CA LEU A 399 -2.45 22.89 -31.95
C LEU A 399 -3.18 23.34 -33.21
N ALA A 400 -2.50 24.05 -34.13
CA ALA A 400 -3.06 24.40 -35.43
C ALA A 400 -3.14 23.20 -36.40
N GLU A 401 -2.40 22.11 -36.10
CA GLU A 401 -2.43 20.84 -36.85
C GLU A 401 -3.43 19.84 -36.29
N ALA A 402 -4.21 20.22 -35.24
CA ALA A 402 -5.11 19.30 -34.55
C ALA A 402 -6.11 18.65 -35.54
N PRO A 403 -6.42 17.34 -35.36
CA PRO A 403 -7.33 16.60 -36.24
C PRO A 403 -8.80 16.97 -35.98
N LEU A 404 -9.06 18.27 -36.10
CA LEU A 404 -10.38 18.89 -35.87
C LEU A 404 -10.80 19.66 -37.13
N GLY A 405 -12.10 19.83 -37.37
CA GLY A 405 -12.58 20.70 -38.43
C GLY A 405 -12.16 22.16 -38.23
N LYS A 406 -12.12 22.97 -39.30
CA LYS A 406 -11.69 24.38 -39.27
C LYS A 406 -12.26 25.20 -38.11
N ALA A 407 -13.57 25.02 -37.80
CA ALA A 407 -14.21 25.69 -36.66
C ALA A 407 -13.65 25.20 -35.31
N GLY A 408 -13.37 23.91 -35.18
CA GLY A 408 -12.74 23.33 -34.00
C GLY A 408 -11.34 23.85 -33.74
N ILE A 409 -10.52 23.97 -34.79
CA ILE A 409 -9.17 24.55 -34.70
C ILE A 409 -9.23 26.02 -34.25
N VAL A 410 -10.14 26.82 -34.80
CA VAL A 410 -10.30 28.22 -34.37
C VAL A 410 -10.69 28.33 -32.90
N VAL A 411 -11.65 27.52 -32.45
CA VAL A 411 -12.04 27.48 -31.04
C VAL A 411 -10.87 27.05 -30.16
N LEU A 412 -10.12 26.05 -30.58
CA LEU A 412 -8.94 25.53 -29.88
C LEU A 412 -7.86 26.60 -29.74
N LEU A 413 -7.51 27.31 -30.82
CA LEU A 413 -6.50 28.39 -30.83
C LEU A 413 -6.95 29.61 -29.99
N LEU A 414 -8.22 29.99 -30.04
CA LEU A 414 -8.76 31.05 -29.17
C LEU A 414 -8.67 30.64 -27.70
N THR A 415 -9.02 29.41 -27.37
CA THR A 415 -8.93 28.88 -26.00
C THR A 415 -7.46 28.83 -25.54
N ALA A 416 -6.56 28.42 -26.44
CA ALA A 416 -5.12 28.41 -26.21
C ALA A 416 -4.59 29.85 -25.97
N GLY A 417 -5.02 30.84 -26.76
CA GLY A 417 -4.68 32.23 -26.55
C GLY A 417 -5.07 32.78 -25.19
N ILE A 418 -6.31 32.45 -24.72
CA ILE A 418 -6.78 32.78 -23.37
C ILE A 418 -5.91 32.09 -22.30
N GLY A 419 -5.61 30.81 -22.46
CA GLY A 419 -4.74 30.06 -21.54
C GLY A 419 -3.32 30.65 -21.49
N ALA A 420 -2.78 31.09 -22.63
CA ALA A 420 -1.48 31.75 -22.72
C ALA A 420 -1.48 33.11 -22.02
N LEU A 421 -2.55 33.90 -22.16
CA LEU A 421 -2.72 35.18 -21.48
C LEU A 421 -2.75 35.03 -19.97
N PHE A 422 -3.49 34.04 -19.47
CA PHE A 422 -3.51 33.72 -18.04
C PHE A 422 -2.15 33.25 -17.55
N THR A 423 -1.42 32.46 -18.36
CA THR A 423 -0.05 32.02 -18.06
C THR A 423 0.88 33.20 -17.88
N PHE A 424 0.86 34.14 -18.78
CA PHE A 424 1.63 35.37 -18.67
C PHE A 424 1.29 36.16 -17.40
N THR A 425 0.00 36.36 -17.14
CA THR A 425 -0.49 37.10 -15.99
C THR A 425 -0.04 36.53 -14.65
N TYR A 426 -0.21 35.21 -14.41
CA TYR A 426 0.23 34.62 -13.13
C TYR A 426 1.75 34.52 -13.00
N SER A 427 2.49 34.41 -14.14
CA SER A 427 3.95 34.39 -14.11
C SER A 427 4.51 35.74 -13.64
N VAL A 428 3.96 36.82 -14.14
CA VAL A 428 4.32 38.17 -13.68
C VAL A 428 3.92 38.42 -12.22
N ARG A 429 2.79 37.88 -11.79
CA ARG A 429 2.39 37.98 -10.38
C ARG A 429 3.38 37.35 -9.42
N ILE A 430 4.06 36.26 -9.77
CA ILE A 430 5.10 35.67 -8.92
C ILE A 430 6.22 36.69 -8.67
N VAL A 431 6.58 37.48 -9.70
CA VAL A 431 7.63 38.49 -9.58
C VAL A 431 7.12 39.74 -8.85
N ALA A 432 5.98 40.29 -9.30
CA ALA A 432 5.42 41.53 -8.79
C ALA A 432 4.96 41.39 -7.34
N ASP A 433 4.09 40.43 -7.07
CA ASP A 433 3.51 40.23 -5.73
C ASP A 433 4.54 39.62 -4.75
N GLY A 434 5.55 38.91 -5.27
CA GLY A 434 6.59 38.28 -4.44
C GLY A 434 7.74 39.20 -4.02
N PHE A 435 8.04 40.27 -4.80
CA PHE A 435 9.24 41.08 -4.58
C PHE A 435 9.05 42.59 -4.70
N ILE A 436 8.06 43.07 -5.44
CA ILE A 436 7.90 44.48 -5.77
C ILE A 436 6.77 45.12 -4.96
N ASP A 437 5.58 44.47 -4.97
CA ASP A 437 4.39 44.98 -4.31
C ASP A 437 4.39 44.60 -2.80
N GLY A 438 3.66 45.41 -2.01
CA GLY A 438 3.43 45.22 -0.57
C GLY A 438 4.11 46.24 0.29
N ASP A 439 3.47 46.58 1.42
CA ASP A 439 3.85 47.67 2.31
C ASP A 439 4.56 47.18 3.56
N ARG A 440 4.82 45.88 3.71
CA ARG A 440 5.48 45.31 4.89
C ARG A 440 6.99 45.68 4.88
N ASP A 441 7.49 46.07 6.01
CA ASP A 441 8.93 46.30 6.17
C ASP A 441 9.72 45.01 6.08
N MET A 442 10.60 44.92 5.08
CA MET A 442 11.48 43.79 4.80
C MET A 442 12.95 44.10 5.07
N SER A 443 13.27 45.20 5.76
CA SER A 443 14.66 45.65 6.03
C SER A 443 15.47 44.59 6.81
N HIS A 444 14.80 43.76 7.61
CA HIS A 444 15.42 42.68 8.41
C HIS A 444 15.79 41.43 7.57
N VAL A 445 15.26 41.29 6.36
CA VAL A 445 15.50 40.15 5.47
C VAL A 445 16.90 40.26 4.86
N LYS A 446 17.60 39.12 4.78
CA LYS A 446 18.92 39.03 4.14
C LYS A 446 18.92 37.94 3.08
N GLU A 447 19.77 38.08 2.07
CA GLU A 447 19.95 37.10 1.02
C GLU A 447 20.32 35.73 1.59
N ALA A 448 19.81 34.68 0.96
CA ALA A 448 20.07 33.31 1.34
C ALA A 448 21.53 32.91 1.07
N PRO A 449 22.11 31.98 1.82
CA PRO A 449 23.45 31.47 1.52
C PRO A 449 23.51 30.86 0.14
N VAL A 450 24.68 30.94 -0.51
CA VAL A 450 24.92 30.43 -1.87
C VAL A 450 24.51 28.96 -2.00
N SER A 451 24.75 28.15 -0.98
CA SER A 451 24.36 26.72 -0.97
C SER A 451 22.84 26.47 -1.00
N LEU A 452 22.03 27.52 -0.77
CA LEU A 452 20.57 27.41 -0.84
C LEU A 452 20.00 28.03 -2.12
N TRP A 453 20.41 29.27 -2.50
CA TRP A 453 19.83 29.91 -3.67
C TRP A 453 20.43 29.43 -4.99
N LEU A 454 21.73 29.06 -5.05
CA LEU A 454 22.37 28.64 -6.30
C LEU A 454 21.79 27.34 -6.89
N PRO A 455 21.60 26.24 -6.12
CA PRO A 455 20.91 25.06 -6.66
C PRO A 455 19.48 25.37 -7.11
N ALA A 456 18.79 26.29 -6.43
CA ALA A 456 17.45 26.72 -6.81
C ALA A 456 17.42 27.53 -8.11
N ALA A 457 18.42 28.35 -8.35
CA ALA A 457 18.54 29.18 -9.54
C ALA A 457 18.98 28.42 -10.80
N LEU A 458 19.82 27.39 -10.62
CA LEU A 458 20.50 26.68 -11.72
C LEU A 458 19.55 26.15 -12.81
N PRO A 459 18.45 25.43 -12.50
CA PRO A 459 17.57 24.93 -13.56
C PRO A 459 16.91 26.07 -14.35
N GLY A 460 16.47 27.13 -13.67
CA GLY A 460 15.87 28.29 -14.34
C GLY A 460 16.85 29.04 -15.26
N ALA A 461 18.09 29.18 -14.78
CA ALA A 461 19.16 29.82 -15.55
C ALA A 461 19.56 29.02 -16.78
N LEU A 462 19.53 27.69 -16.74
CA LEU A 462 19.81 26.80 -17.87
C LEU A 462 18.81 26.99 -19.05
N SER A 463 17.64 27.53 -18.78
CA SER A 463 16.63 27.78 -19.81
C SER A 463 17.13 28.74 -20.89
N LEU A 464 18.04 29.68 -20.56
CA LEU A 464 18.59 30.62 -21.51
C LEU A 464 19.64 30.02 -22.46
N PRO A 465 20.71 29.35 -21.96
CA PRO A 465 21.71 28.78 -22.88
C PRO A 465 21.11 27.60 -23.70
N LEU A 466 20.18 26.83 -23.19
CA LEU A 466 19.52 25.74 -23.92
C LEU A 466 18.67 26.27 -25.09
N ALA A 467 18.08 27.45 -24.96
CA ALA A 467 17.38 28.10 -26.09
C ALA A 467 18.27 28.45 -27.27
N PHE A 468 19.55 28.71 -27.02
CA PHE A 468 20.56 28.92 -28.11
C PHE A 468 21.20 27.60 -28.56
N ALA A 469 21.13 26.57 -27.76
CA ALA A 469 21.71 25.26 -28.02
C ALA A 469 20.69 24.24 -28.59
N LEU A 470 19.60 24.72 -29.23
CA LEU A 470 18.52 23.84 -29.75
C LEU A 470 19.03 22.82 -30.78
N GLY A 471 20.06 23.16 -31.56
CA GLY A 471 20.65 22.23 -32.52
C GLY A 471 21.15 20.91 -31.89
N TYR A 472 21.61 20.96 -30.65
CA TYR A 472 22.02 19.76 -29.92
C TYR A 472 20.83 18.97 -29.35
N LEU A 473 19.64 19.58 -29.22
CA LEU A 473 18.44 18.91 -28.77
C LEU A 473 17.64 18.25 -29.91
N ASN A 474 17.90 18.63 -31.18
CA ASN A 474 17.16 18.11 -32.33
C ASN A 474 17.23 16.57 -32.36
N LEU A 475 18.43 15.99 -32.41
CA LEU A 475 18.60 14.55 -32.50
C LEU A 475 17.97 13.80 -31.31
N PRO A 476 18.27 14.11 -30.03
CA PRO A 476 17.63 13.41 -28.92
C PRO A 476 16.11 13.53 -28.87
N ILE A 477 15.53 14.64 -29.31
CA ILE A 477 14.08 14.83 -29.37
C ILE A 477 13.47 14.07 -30.53
N SER A 478 14.11 14.13 -31.74
CA SER A 478 13.67 13.36 -32.90
C SER A 478 13.64 11.87 -32.60
N GLU A 479 14.74 11.32 -32.11
CA GLU A 479 14.82 9.89 -31.72
C GLU A 479 13.82 9.50 -30.65
N ALA A 480 13.54 10.39 -29.70
CA ALA A 480 12.52 10.11 -28.65
C ALA A 480 11.09 10.13 -29.24
N VAL A 481 10.85 10.89 -30.31
CA VAL A 481 9.56 10.87 -31.03
C VAL A 481 9.47 9.66 -31.94
N ASP A 482 10.57 9.27 -32.61
CA ASP A 482 10.60 8.13 -33.53
C ASP A 482 10.24 6.80 -32.85
N VAL A 483 10.55 6.64 -31.58
CA VAL A 483 10.07 5.51 -30.76
C VAL A 483 8.54 5.40 -30.75
N VAL A 484 7.81 6.51 -31.03
CA VAL A 484 6.35 6.60 -30.84
C VAL A 484 5.64 6.82 -32.20
N ALA A 485 6.20 7.63 -33.06
CA ALA A 485 5.64 7.93 -34.38
C ALA A 485 6.80 8.28 -35.31
N GLU A 486 6.82 7.65 -36.50
CA GLU A 486 7.87 7.93 -37.49
C GLU A 486 8.06 9.43 -37.67
N ASP A 487 9.26 9.90 -37.35
CA ASP A 487 9.61 11.33 -37.43
C ASP A 487 10.47 11.62 -38.64
N PRO A 488 10.00 12.45 -39.60
CA PRO A 488 10.80 12.90 -40.74
C PRO A 488 11.86 13.94 -40.36
N HIS A 489 12.45 13.91 -39.17
CA HIS A 489 13.42 14.86 -38.61
C HIS A 489 12.81 16.23 -38.26
N THR A 490 12.17 16.31 -37.10
CA THR A 490 11.65 17.57 -36.53
C THR A 490 12.80 18.57 -36.36
N HIS A 491 12.63 19.77 -36.91
CA HIS A 491 13.62 20.84 -36.81
C HIS A 491 13.20 21.88 -35.74
N LEU A 492 13.92 21.90 -34.63
CA LEU A 492 13.73 22.90 -33.56
C LEU A 492 14.52 24.17 -33.91
N ALA A 493 13.85 25.29 -33.97
CA ALA A 493 14.51 26.58 -34.23
C ALA A 493 14.00 27.66 -33.26
N LEU A 494 14.84 28.65 -32.97
CA LEU A 494 14.47 29.77 -32.10
C LEU A 494 13.43 30.67 -32.78
N TRP A 495 13.42 30.69 -34.11
CA TRP A 495 12.58 31.53 -34.94
C TRP A 495 12.07 30.79 -36.19
N HIS A 496 10.76 30.71 -36.33
CA HIS A 496 10.09 30.06 -37.46
C HIS A 496 9.40 31.06 -38.41
N GLY A 497 9.83 32.32 -38.37
CA GLY A 497 9.23 33.37 -39.18
C GLY A 497 7.94 33.94 -38.56
N LEU A 498 7.17 34.72 -39.38
CA LEU A 498 5.88 35.27 -38.95
C LEU A 498 4.77 34.23 -39.05
N SER A 499 4.77 33.27 -38.14
CA SER A 499 3.77 32.21 -38.02
C SER A 499 2.49 32.71 -37.30
N LEU A 500 1.39 32.00 -37.48
CA LEU A 500 0.15 32.23 -36.72
C LEU A 500 0.39 32.10 -35.20
N ALA A 501 1.22 31.16 -34.79
CA ALA A 501 1.63 30.97 -33.42
C ALA A 501 2.37 32.19 -32.85
N PHE A 502 3.26 32.78 -33.65
CA PHE A 502 3.97 34.00 -33.28
C PHE A 502 3.01 35.21 -33.14
N ILE A 503 2.03 35.36 -34.04
CA ILE A 503 1.03 36.44 -33.98
C ILE A 503 0.19 36.32 -32.72
N ILE A 504 -0.23 35.08 -32.36
CA ILE A 504 -0.95 34.80 -31.10
C ILE A 504 -0.04 35.17 -29.91
N SER A 505 1.22 34.77 -29.91
CA SER A 505 2.19 35.09 -28.86
C SER A 505 2.37 36.61 -28.68
N LEU A 506 2.49 37.33 -29.78
CA LEU A 506 2.57 38.79 -29.74
C LEU A 506 1.31 39.46 -29.17
N ALA A 507 0.14 38.98 -29.56
CA ALA A 507 -1.12 39.45 -29.00
C ALA A 507 -1.22 39.16 -27.49
N VAL A 508 -0.76 37.99 -27.04
CA VAL A 508 -0.67 37.62 -25.64
C VAL A 508 0.27 38.55 -24.88
N PHE A 509 1.41 38.91 -25.41
CA PHE A 509 2.33 39.88 -24.79
C PHE A 509 1.66 41.23 -24.59
N VAL A 510 1.05 41.79 -25.64
CA VAL A 510 0.40 43.10 -25.57
C VAL A 510 -0.74 43.09 -24.56
N LEU A 511 -1.66 42.12 -24.66
CA LEU A 511 -2.79 42.01 -23.75
C LEU A 511 -2.31 41.62 -22.32
N GLY A 512 -1.24 40.84 -22.20
CA GLY A 512 -0.64 40.47 -20.93
C GLY A 512 -0.04 41.68 -20.18
N ILE A 513 0.63 42.57 -20.87
CA ILE A 513 1.13 43.84 -20.28
C ILE A 513 -0.04 44.68 -19.77
N VAL A 514 -1.11 44.81 -20.54
CA VAL A 514 -2.35 45.48 -20.11
C VAL A 514 -2.90 44.78 -18.85
N GLY A 515 -2.98 43.46 -18.86
CA GLY A 515 -3.42 42.66 -17.70
C GLY A 515 -2.55 42.88 -16.46
N VAL A 516 -1.24 43.08 -16.62
CA VAL A 516 -0.32 43.38 -15.51
C VAL A 516 -0.57 44.79 -14.95
N VAL A 517 -0.83 45.77 -15.78
CA VAL A 517 -1.14 47.14 -15.33
C VAL A 517 -2.43 47.13 -14.48
N PHE A 518 -3.45 46.40 -14.92
CA PHE A 518 -4.73 46.28 -14.21
C PHE A 518 -4.80 45.10 -13.24
N ARG A 519 -3.68 44.45 -12.88
CA ARG A 519 -3.66 43.20 -12.08
C ARG A 519 -4.41 43.31 -10.76
N LYS A 520 -4.31 44.43 -10.06
CA LYS A 520 -5.00 44.62 -8.76
C LYS A 520 -6.53 44.71 -8.93
N GLN A 521 -7.00 45.37 -9.96
CA GLN A 521 -8.42 45.48 -10.29
C GLN A 521 -8.99 44.11 -10.74
N ILE A 522 -8.23 43.41 -11.60
CA ILE A 522 -8.57 42.06 -12.07
C ILE A 522 -8.66 41.11 -10.89
N TRP A 523 -7.68 41.16 -9.97
CA TRP A 523 -7.69 40.30 -8.78
C TRP A 523 -8.87 40.58 -7.85
N MET A 524 -9.20 41.87 -7.63
CA MET A 524 -10.36 42.26 -6.84
C MET A 524 -11.68 41.82 -7.50
N ALA A 525 -11.80 41.90 -8.81
CA ALA A 525 -12.98 41.51 -9.57
C ALA A 525 -13.19 39.98 -9.62
N LEU A 526 -12.09 39.24 -9.84
CA LEU A 526 -12.12 37.77 -9.87
C LEU A 526 -12.31 37.17 -8.48
N GLY A 527 -11.72 37.79 -7.48
CA GLY A 527 -11.84 37.41 -6.06
C GLY A 527 -11.65 35.91 -5.81
N SER A 528 -12.37 35.42 -4.83
CA SER A 528 -12.42 33.98 -4.50
C SER A 528 -13.64 33.28 -5.14
N ARG A 529 -14.17 33.83 -6.24
CA ARG A 529 -15.37 33.26 -6.88
C ARG A 529 -15.05 31.89 -7.46
N PRO A 530 -15.77 30.82 -7.05
CA PRO A 530 -15.58 29.50 -7.61
C PRO A 530 -16.08 29.48 -9.06
N LEU A 531 -15.34 28.82 -9.97
CA LEU A 531 -15.78 28.57 -11.35
C LEU A 531 -16.92 27.56 -11.42
N PHE A 532 -16.90 26.60 -10.50
CA PHE A 532 -17.90 25.54 -10.41
C PHE A 532 -18.60 25.59 -9.05
N PRO A 533 -19.89 25.29 -8.98
CA PRO A 533 -20.64 25.29 -7.73
C PRO A 533 -20.17 24.20 -6.75
N THR A 534 -19.54 23.14 -7.27
CA THR A 534 -19.02 22.02 -6.50
C THR A 534 -17.50 21.94 -6.64
N SER A 535 -16.80 21.78 -5.52
CA SER A 535 -15.35 21.52 -5.54
C SER A 535 -15.07 20.03 -5.72
N GLY A 536 -13.85 19.66 -6.22
CA GLY A 536 -13.41 18.27 -6.26
C GLY A 536 -13.42 17.59 -4.88
N ASN A 537 -13.23 18.38 -3.82
CA ASN A 537 -13.33 17.93 -2.44
C ASN A 537 -14.76 17.52 -2.05
N ASP A 538 -15.77 18.22 -2.55
CA ASP A 538 -17.16 17.87 -2.30
C ASP A 538 -17.54 16.57 -3.01
N VAL A 539 -17.01 16.34 -4.20
CA VAL A 539 -17.20 15.07 -4.93
C VAL A 539 -16.57 13.92 -4.17
N LEU A 540 -15.30 14.04 -3.73
CA LEU A 540 -14.65 12.99 -2.93
C LEU A 540 -15.38 12.75 -1.61
N ARG A 541 -15.83 13.81 -0.93
CA ARG A 541 -16.62 13.69 0.30
C ARG A 541 -17.91 12.93 0.04
N LEU A 542 -18.62 13.23 -1.04
CA LEU A 542 -19.85 12.54 -1.43
C LEU A 542 -19.57 11.05 -1.74
N MET A 543 -18.51 10.75 -2.48
CA MET A 543 -18.08 9.37 -2.75
C MET A 543 -17.73 8.63 -1.45
N HIS A 544 -16.98 9.26 -0.54
CA HIS A 544 -16.66 8.70 0.76
C HIS A 544 -17.91 8.45 1.60
N GLN A 545 -18.82 9.42 1.67
CA GLN A 545 -20.10 9.28 2.37
C GLN A 545 -20.96 8.18 1.74
N GLY A 546 -21.03 8.11 0.41
CA GLY A 546 -21.73 7.06 -0.32
C GLY A 546 -21.16 5.68 -0.02
N SER A 547 -19.85 5.51 -0.13
CA SER A 547 -19.14 4.27 0.20
C SER A 547 -19.33 3.89 1.67
N SER A 548 -19.18 4.85 2.58
CA SER A 548 -19.39 4.63 4.02
C SER A 548 -20.85 4.27 4.32
N SER A 549 -21.81 4.89 3.64
CA SER A 549 -23.25 4.55 3.80
C SER A 549 -23.56 3.17 3.26
N LEU A 550 -23.00 2.82 2.11
CA LEU A 550 -23.10 1.47 1.55
C LEU A 550 -22.45 0.45 2.49
N GLY A 551 -21.25 0.75 2.98
CA GLY A 551 -20.55 -0.09 3.94
C GLY A 551 -21.35 -0.27 5.24
N ARG A 552 -21.96 0.78 5.77
CA ARG A 552 -22.86 0.68 6.93
C ARG A 552 -24.10 -0.15 6.63
N ALA A 553 -24.70 0.02 5.46
CA ALA A 553 -25.88 -0.77 5.05
C ALA A 553 -25.54 -2.26 4.92
N MET A 554 -24.42 -2.59 4.27
CA MET A 554 -23.92 -3.96 4.17
C MET A 554 -23.48 -4.49 5.54
N GLY A 555 -22.77 -3.67 6.32
CA GLY A 555 -22.30 -4.00 7.66
C GLY A 555 -23.46 -4.27 8.62
N ALA A 556 -24.56 -3.51 8.55
CA ALA A 556 -25.73 -3.70 9.39
C ALA A 556 -26.38 -5.10 9.25
N MET A 557 -26.19 -5.74 8.09
CA MET A 557 -26.61 -7.14 7.90
C MET A 557 -25.73 -8.12 8.68
N ALA A 558 -24.40 -7.86 8.72
CA ALA A 558 -23.42 -8.73 9.37
C ALA A 558 -23.01 -8.25 10.78
N ASP A 559 -23.23 -6.98 11.13
CA ASP A 559 -22.86 -6.39 12.41
C ASP A 559 -23.73 -6.93 13.55
N SER A 560 -23.22 -7.97 14.17
CA SER A 560 -23.86 -8.64 15.29
C SER A 560 -22.80 -9.17 16.24
N ILE A 561 -22.98 -8.95 17.52
CA ILE A 561 -22.16 -9.54 18.58
C ILE A 561 -22.41 -11.06 18.71
N ALA A 562 -23.49 -11.58 18.12
CA ALA A 562 -23.86 -12.99 18.20
C ALA A 562 -23.00 -13.84 17.22
N PRO A 563 -22.09 -14.72 17.71
CA PRO A 563 -21.28 -15.59 16.85
C PRO A 563 -22.12 -16.49 15.94
N THR A 564 -23.30 -16.89 16.41
CA THR A 564 -24.25 -17.72 15.67
C THR A 564 -24.73 -17.07 14.38
N ARG A 565 -24.82 -15.73 14.33
CA ARG A 565 -25.23 -15.01 13.13
C ARG A 565 -24.12 -15.04 12.06
N HIS A 566 -22.86 -14.86 12.47
CA HIS A 566 -21.71 -14.98 11.58
C HIS A 566 -21.57 -16.38 11.01
N LEU A 567 -21.72 -17.41 11.83
CA LEU A 567 -21.74 -18.81 11.39
C LEU A 567 -22.88 -19.08 10.41
N ALA A 568 -24.07 -18.52 10.65
CA ALA A 568 -25.20 -18.66 9.74
C ALA A 568 -24.91 -18.09 8.34
N TYR A 569 -24.26 -16.92 8.25
CA TYR A 569 -23.85 -16.36 6.96
C TYR A 569 -22.79 -17.22 6.26
N MET A 570 -21.79 -17.70 7.00
CA MET A 570 -20.76 -18.59 6.44
C MET A 570 -21.40 -19.88 5.88
N PHE A 571 -22.27 -20.52 6.64
CA PHE A 571 -22.98 -21.73 6.21
C PHE A 571 -23.92 -21.44 5.01
N LEU A 572 -24.63 -20.31 5.03
CA LEU A 572 -25.45 -19.90 3.92
C LEU A 572 -24.63 -19.71 2.64
N THR A 573 -23.46 -19.12 2.74
CA THR A 573 -22.54 -18.94 1.62
C THR A 573 -22.10 -20.29 1.05
N ILE A 574 -21.71 -21.24 1.91
CA ILE A 574 -21.34 -22.60 1.50
C ILE A 574 -22.50 -23.28 0.77
N ILE A 575 -23.73 -23.17 1.30
CA ILE A 575 -24.92 -23.77 0.68
C ILE A 575 -25.20 -23.15 -0.70
N ILE A 576 -25.10 -21.80 -0.80
CA ILE A 576 -25.35 -21.08 -2.07
C ILE A 576 -24.32 -21.48 -3.13
N PHE A 577 -23.01 -21.45 -2.80
CA PHE A 577 -21.96 -21.83 -3.75
C PHE A 577 -22.07 -23.31 -4.14
N GLY A 578 -22.36 -24.20 -3.16
CA GLY A 578 -22.57 -25.62 -3.44
C GLY A 578 -23.79 -25.86 -4.32
N ALA A 579 -24.88 -25.16 -4.05
CA ALA A 579 -26.08 -25.24 -4.90
C ALA A 579 -25.81 -24.72 -6.32
N PHE A 580 -25.09 -23.59 -6.44
CA PHE A 580 -24.71 -23.03 -7.72
C PHE A 580 -23.86 -23.96 -8.57
N TYR A 581 -22.97 -24.73 -7.93
CA TYR A 581 -22.12 -25.71 -8.61
C TYR A 581 -22.89 -27.00 -8.98
N VAL A 582 -23.74 -27.52 -8.08
CA VAL A 582 -24.42 -28.82 -8.23
C VAL A 582 -25.68 -28.72 -9.04
N LEU A 583 -26.49 -27.66 -8.90
CA LEU A 583 -27.77 -27.49 -9.58
C LEU A 583 -27.70 -27.52 -11.11
N PRO A 584 -26.74 -26.88 -11.79
CA PRO A 584 -26.66 -26.96 -13.27
C PRO A 584 -26.40 -28.39 -13.76
N GLY A 585 -25.60 -29.18 -13.04
CA GLY A 585 -25.36 -30.59 -13.36
C GLY A 585 -26.60 -31.48 -13.18
N LEU A 586 -27.43 -31.15 -12.18
CA LEU A 586 -28.68 -31.85 -11.90
C LEU A 586 -29.79 -31.49 -12.90
N VAL A 587 -29.86 -30.22 -13.33
CA VAL A 587 -30.92 -29.72 -14.23
C VAL A 587 -30.61 -30.01 -15.70
N GLY A 588 -29.30 -29.99 -16.08
CA GLY A 588 -28.86 -30.14 -17.48
C GLY A 588 -28.58 -31.57 -17.94
N GLY A 589 -28.36 -32.54 -17.05
CA GLY A 589 -27.87 -33.87 -17.40
C GLY A 589 -28.64 -35.05 -16.80
N GLY A 590 -29.68 -34.79 -16.00
CA GLY A 590 -30.36 -35.87 -15.28
C GLY A 590 -29.50 -36.50 -14.17
N VAL A 591 -30.10 -37.35 -13.36
CA VAL A 591 -29.46 -38.05 -12.22
C VAL A 591 -28.33 -39.02 -12.68
N ASP A 592 -28.27 -39.33 -13.97
CA ASP A 592 -27.24 -40.18 -14.57
C ASP A 592 -25.83 -39.60 -14.52
N GLY A 593 -25.68 -38.30 -14.20
CA GLY A 593 -24.39 -37.61 -14.00
C GLY A 593 -23.79 -37.79 -12.60
N ILE A 594 -24.50 -38.33 -11.60
CA ILE A 594 -24.00 -38.61 -10.25
C ILE A 594 -23.74 -40.09 -10.13
N PRO A 595 -22.50 -40.57 -10.31
CA PRO A 595 -22.21 -41.98 -10.19
C PRO A 595 -22.50 -42.47 -8.77
N ALA A 596 -23.14 -43.66 -8.66
CA ALA A 596 -23.28 -44.33 -7.39
C ALA A 596 -21.89 -44.69 -6.83
N PRO A 597 -21.68 -44.66 -5.50
CA PRO A 597 -20.40 -45.09 -4.93
C PRO A 597 -20.09 -46.51 -5.36
N ALA A 598 -18.87 -46.73 -5.82
CA ALA A 598 -18.41 -47.96 -6.44
C ALA A 598 -18.50 -49.18 -5.50
N ARG A 599 -18.57 -48.97 -4.19
CA ARG A 599 -18.74 -50.03 -3.19
C ARG A 599 -19.56 -49.49 -2.02
N ILE A 600 -20.67 -50.19 -1.73
CA ILE A 600 -21.43 -50.02 -0.51
C ILE A 600 -21.19 -51.30 0.33
N SER A 601 -19.99 -51.50 0.83
CA SER A 601 -19.71 -52.58 1.77
C SER A 601 -18.79 -52.12 2.88
N THR A 602 -19.08 -52.54 4.10
CA THR A 602 -18.16 -52.45 5.21
C THR A 602 -17.27 -53.68 5.14
N ASP A 603 -16.00 -53.53 4.78
CA ASP A 603 -15.07 -54.65 4.69
C ASP A 603 -14.78 -55.24 6.07
N ARG A 604 -15.03 -54.49 7.14
CA ARG A 604 -14.75 -54.91 8.51
C ARG A 604 -15.87 -54.42 9.44
N TRP A 605 -16.48 -55.34 10.20
CA TRP A 605 -17.59 -55.02 11.12
C TRP A 605 -17.22 -54.01 12.19
N TYR A 606 -15.96 -53.98 12.60
CA TYR A 606 -15.48 -53.08 13.69
C TYR A 606 -15.34 -51.62 13.23
N ASP A 607 -15.42 -51.33 11.94
CA ASP A 607 -15.48 -49.92 11.44
C ASP A 607 -16.76 -49.21 11.88
N ALA A 608 -17.78 -49.99 12.28
CA ALA A 608 -19.01 -49.46 12.84
C ALA A 608 -18.80 -48.87 14.25
N ILE A 609 -17.74 -49.23 15.00
CA ILE A 609 -17.49 -48.78 16.37
C ILE A 609 -17.22 -47.28 16.41
N PRO A 610 -16.21 -46.72 15.68
CA PRO A 610 -15.97 -45.28 15.70
C PRO A 610 -17.17 -44.50 15.13
N LEU A 611 -17.85 -45.01 14.13
CA LEU A 611 -19.08 -44.40 13.61
C LEU A 611 -20.18 -44.34 14.68
N ALA A 612 -20.37 -45.39 15.46
CA ALA A 612 -21.32 -45.39 16.59
C ALA A 612 -20.94 -44.39 17.67
N ILE A 613 -19.64 -44.27 18.01
CA ILE A 613 -19.13 -43.28 19.00
C ILE A 613 -19.45 -41.86 18.49
N VAL A 614 -19.15 -41.53 17.21
CA VAL A 614 -19.43 -40.24 16.63
C VAL A 614 -20.92 -39.93 16.64
N LEU A 615 -21.77 -40.88 16.18
CA LEU A 615 -23.21 -40.71 16.10
C LEU A 615 -23.84 -40.48 17.48
N LEU A 616 -23.51 -41.35 18.47
CA LEU A 616 -24.00 -41.22 19.83
C LEU A 616 -23.49 -39.95 20.51
N GLY A 617 -22.23 -39.59 20.30
CA GLY A 617 -21.63 -38.33 20.74
C GLY A 617 -22.36 -37.11 20.22
N VAL A 618 -22.65 -37.06 18.91
CA VAL A 618 -23.39 -35.95 18.25
C VAL A 618 -24.83 -35.88 18.81
N ILE A 619 -25.52 -37.00 18.93
CA ILE A 619 -26.89 -37.04 19.50
C ILE A 619 -26.88 -36.52 20.95
N ALA A 620 -25.93 -36.94 21.76
CA ALA A 620 -25.76 -36.44 23.12
C ALA A 620 -25.44 -34.92 23.15
N LEU A 621 -24.56 -34.45 22.25
CA LEU A 621 -24.21 -33.06 22.12
C LEU A 621 -25.41 -32.16 21.78
N VAL A 622 -26.25 -32.57 20.86
CA VAL A 622 -27.46 -31.81 20.45
C VAL A 622 -28.48 -31.75 21.61
N ARG A 623 -28.50 -32.77 22.47
CA ARG A 623 -29.42 -32.85 23.62
C ARG A 623 -28.91 -32.17 24.88
N THR A 624 -27.61 -31.90 24.98
CA THR A 624 -27.04 -31.34 26.21
C THR A 624 -27.48 -29.88 26.42
N LYS A 625 -27.75 -29.54 27.68
CA LYS A 625 -28.10 -28.17 28.08
C LYS A 625 -26.94 -27.46 28.80
N LYS A 626 -25.93 -28.20 29.23
CA LYS A 626 -24.78 -27.71 30.00
C LYS A 626 -23.60 -27.50 29.08
N ARG A 627 -22.98 -26.32 29.13
CA ARG A 627 -21.85 -25.95 28.26
C ARG A 627 -20.64 -26.85 28.49
N LEU A 628 -20.28 -27.11 29.73
CA LEU A 628 -19.14 -27.98 30.05
C LEU A 628 -19.34 -29.41 29.52
N SER A 629 -20.56 -29.96 29.67
CA SER A 629 -20.88 -31.29 29.09
C SER A 629 -20.79 -31.24 27.55
N GLY A 630 -21.15 -30.11 26.92
CA GLY A 630 -21.00 -29.90 25.49
C GLY A 630 -19.54 -30.00 25.05
N VAL A 631 -18.63 -29.35 25.77
CA VAL A 631 -17.20 -29.42 25.47
C VAL A 631 -16.64 -30.83 25.57
N VAL A 632 -17.01 -31.57 26.62
CA VAL A 632 -16.56 -32.96 26.79
C VAL A 632 -17.10 -33.85 25.65
N LEU A 633 -18.37 -33.65 25.25
CA LEU A 633 -18.99 -34.42 24.16
C LEU A 633 -18.36 -34.10 22.80
N ILE A 634 -17.90 -32.85 22.55
CA ILE A 634 -17.12 -32.54 21.34
C ILE A 634 -15.83 -33.36 21.34
N GLY A 635 -15.11 -33.43 22.47
CA GLY A 635 -13.92 -34.26 22.57
C GLY A 635 -14.18 -35.75 22.33
N VAL A 636 -15.33 -36.28 22.78
CA VAL A 636 -15.73 -37.68 22.50
C VAL A 636 -15.96 -37.87 20.99
N VAL A 637 -16.63 -36.94 20.33
CA VAL A 637 -16.84 -36.97 18.86
C VAL A 637 -15.50 -36.94 18.16
N GLY A 638 -14.60 -35.99 18.54
CA GLY A 638 -13.27 -35.88 17.98
C GLY A 638 -12.42 -37.14 18.13
N ALA A 639 -12.47 -37.76 19.31
CA ALA A 639 -11.82 -39.06 19.58
C ALA A 639 -12.38 -40.19 18.69
N GLY A 640 -13.69 -40.21 18.44
CA GLY A 640 -14.32 -41.14 17.52
C GLY A 640 -13.86 -40.94 16.08
N VAL A 641 -13.77 -39.69 15.62
CA VAL A 641 -13.22 -39.33 14.28
C VAL A 641 -11.75 -39.75 14.18
N THR A 642 -10.94 -39.47 15.21
CA THR A 642 -9.53 -39.85 15.27
C THR A 642 -9.36 -41.36 15.12
N LEU A 643 -10.16 -42.14 15.84
CA LEU A 643 -10.16 -43.58 15.74
C LEU A 643 -10.53 -44.07 14.35
N GLN A 644 -11.52 -43.43 13.71
CA GLN A 644 -11.93 -43.76 12.34
C GLN A 644 -10.78 -43.50 11.35
N VAL A 645 -10.13 -42.36 11.42
CA VAL A 645 -8.99 -41.98 10.55
C VAL A 645 -7.81 -42.94 10.77
N PHE A 646 -7.54 -43.33 12.01
CA PHE A 646 -6.51 -44.29 12.34
C PHE A 646 -6.81 -45.67 11.70
N MET A 647 -8.05 -46.14 11.83
CA MET A 647 -8.48 -47.44 11.27
C MET A 647 -8.48 -47.44 9.75
N LEU A 648 -8.63 -46.27 9.11
CA LEU A 648 -8.49 -46.10 7.67
C LEU A 648 -7.03 -46.14 7.19
N GLY A 649 -6.05 -46.22 8.08
CA GLY A 649 -4.64 -46.36 7.72
C GLY A 649 -3.89 -45.01 7.55
N ALA A 650 -4.41 -43.94 8.17
CA ALA A 650 -3.75 -42.62 8.12
C ALA A 650 -3.25 -42.20 9.53
N PRO A 651 -2.15 -42.81 10.05
CA PRO A 651 -1.70 -42.59 11.43
C PRO A 651 -1.21 -41.16 11.68
N ASP A 652 -0.56 -40.50 10.73
CA ASP A 652 -0.11 -39.11 10.85
C ASP A 652 -1.30 -38.15 11.04
N VAL A 653 -2.32 -38.29 10.20
CA VAL A 653 -3.54 -37.48 10.30
C VAL A 653 -4.28 -37.76 11.61
N ALA A 654 -4.36 -39.03 12.03
CA ALA A 654 -4.98 -39.43 13.31
C ALA A 654 -4.22 -38.82 14.51
N MET A 655 -2.90 -38.85 14.52
CA MET A 655 -2.10 -38.25 15.58
C MET A 655 -2.28 -36.74 15.65
N THR A 656 -2.26 -36.06 14.49
CA THR A 656 -2.51 -34.63 14.40
C THR A 656 -3.90 -34.26 14.93
N GLN A 657 -4.94 -34.97 14.45
CA GLN A 657 -6.34 -34.77 14.88
C GLN A 657 -6.48 -34.96 16.40
N PHE A 658 -5.89 -35.98 16.96
CA PHE A 658 -5.95 -36.26 18.40
C PHE A 658 -5.31 -35.14 19.23
N MET A 659 -4.12 -34.67 18.84
CA MET A 659 -3.41 -33.62 19.57
C MET A 659 -4.15 -32.27 19.47
N VAL A 660 -4.65 -31.93 18.29
CA VAL A 660 -5.44 -30.70 18.08
C VAL A 660 -6.74 -30.77 18.90
N GLU A 661 -7.43 -31.90 18.86
CA GLU A 661 -8.68 -32.06 19.61
C GLU A 661 -8.44 -31.95 21.12
N ALA A 662 -7.43 -32.63 21.65
CA ALA A 662 -7.08 -32.58 23.07
C ALA A 662 -6.78 -31.13 23.51
N LEU A 663 -5.96 -30.40 22.73
CA LEU A 663 -5.61 -29.01 23.01
C LEU A 663 -6.85 -28.10 22.97
N THR A 664 -7.69 -28.27 21.94
CA THR A 664 -8.90 -27.47 21.72
C THR A 664 -9.92 -27.69 22.84
N VAL A 665 -10.14 -28.93 23.25
CA VAL A 665 -11.06 -29.27 24.35
C VAL A 665 -10.60 -28.60 25.65
N VAL A 666 -9.31 -28.64 25.97
CA VAL A 666 -8.77 -28.00 27.17
C VAL A 666 -8.90 -26.47 27.09
N ILE A 667 -8.58 -25.85 25.96
CA ILE A 667 -8.78 -24.40 25.75
C ILE A 667 -10.26 -24.04 25.90
N MET A 668 -11.17 -24.81 25.30
CA MET A 668 -12.60 -24.57 25.42
C MET A 668 -13.09 -24.73 26.87
N MET A 669 -12.58 -25.70 27.59
CA MET A 669 -12.90 -25.84 29.03
C MET A 669 -12.49 -24.61 29.83
N MET A 670 -11.33 -24.05 29.58
CA MET A 670 -10.86 -22.82 30.22
C MET A 670 -11.82 -21.66 29.97
N VAL A 671 -12.21 -21.47 28.71
CA VAL A 671 -13.12 -20.38 28.30
C VAL A 671 -14.53 -20.58 28.86
N VAL A 672 -15.10 -21.80 28.74
CA VAL A 672 -16.49 -22.11 29.14
C VAL A 672 -16.68 -22.05 30.66
N ARG A 673 -15.63 -22.31 31.43
CA ARG A 673 -15.68 -22.18 32.89
C ARG A 673 -16.10 -20.79 33.37
N GLN A 674 -15.80 -19.74 32.61
CA GLN A 674 -16.12 -18.36 32.95
C GLN A 674 -17.50 -17.91 32.43
N GLN A 675 -18.16 -18.75 31.66
CA GLN A 675 -19.44 -18.46 31.08
C GLN A 675 -20.59 -19.07 31.90
N PRO A 676 -21.84 -18.63 31.71
CA PRO A 676 -23.01 -19.25 32.34
C PRO A 676 -23.03 -20.74 32.05
N SER A 677 -23.35 -21.55 33.05
CA SER A 677 -23.29 -23.04 33.00
C SER A 677 -24.21 -23.65 31.95
N HIS A 678 -25.26 -22.97 31.54
CA HIS A 678 -26.27 -23.44 30.59
C HIS A 678 -26.26 -22.64 29.29
N PHE A 679 -26.62 -23.30 28.18
CA PHE A 679 -26.90 -22.64 26.93
C PHE A 679 -28.17 -21.80 27.02
N HIS A 680 -28.19 -20.67 26.33
CA HIS A 680 -29.40 -19.86 26.21
C HIS A 680 -30.44 -20.58 25.35
N LYS A 681 -31.73 -20.49 25.76
CA LYS A 681 -32.83 -21.09 24.97
C LYS A 681 -33.14 -20.20 23.79
N PRO A 682 -32.95 -20.68 22.52
CA PRO A 682 -33.28 -19.89 21.35
C PRO A 682 -34.79 -19.67 21.23
N CYS A 683 -35.20 -18.55 20.66
CA CYS A 683 -36.60 -18.33 20.28
C CYS A 683 -37.03 -19.28 19.13
N LYS A 684 -38.36 -19.42 18.92
CA LYS A 684 -38.89 -20.37 17.93
C LYS A 684 -38.33 -20.11 16.52
N SER A 685 -38.24 -18.86 16.10
CA SER A 685 -37.71 -18.49 14.76
C SER A 685 -36.23 -18.85 14.62
N GLN A 686 -35.41 -18.57 15.61
CA GLN A 686 -33.98 -18.94 15.63
C GLN A 686 -33.80 -20.47 15.61
N LYS A 687 -34.67 -21.21 16.27
CA LYS A 687 -34.63 -22.67 16.25
C LYS A 687 -34.97 -23.22 14.87
N VAL A 688 -36.00 -22.71 14.21
CA VAL A 688 -36.39 -23.14 12.86
C VAL A 688 -35.28 -22.81 11.87
N LEU A 689 -34.73 -21.57 11.91
CA LEU A 689 -33.63 -21.18 11.05
C LEU A 689 -32.39 -22.05 11.31
N GLY A 690 -32.06 -22.34 12.57
CA GLY A 690 -30.93 -23.20 12.92
C GLY A 690 -31.08 -24.62 12.41
N ILE A 691 -32.29 -25.19 12.48
CA ILE A 691 -32.58 -26.54 11.90
C ILE A 691 -32.43 -26.49 10.38
N ALA A 692 -33.00 -25.48 9.70
CA ALA A 692 -32.93 -25.37 8.25
C ALA A 692 -31.47 -25.25 7.78
N MET A 693 -30.66 -24.42 8.46
CA MET A 693 -29.23 -24.25 8.17
C MET A 693 -28.45 -25.55 8.40
N ALA A 694 -28.67 -26.20 9.53
CA ALA A 694 -28.01 -27.47 9.85
C ALA A 694 -28.35 -28.57 8.83
N THR A 695 -29.62 -28.65 8.41
CA THR A 695 -30.07 -29.60 7.37
C THR A 695 -29.40 -29.27 6.02
N GLY A 696 -29.36 -27.99 5.63
CA GLY A 696 -28.73 -27.56 4.39
C GLY A 696 -27.22 -27.86 4.34
N VAL A 697 -26.48 -27.53 5.40
CA VAL A 697 -25.04 -27.83 5.49
C VAL A 697 -24.80 -29.35 5.56
N GLY A 698 -25.59 -30.07 6.33
CA GLY A 698 -25.48 -31.54 6.43
C GLY A 698 -25.72 -32.22 5.09
N LEU A 699 -26.76 -31.80 4.36
CA LEU A 699 -27.06 -32.32 3.01
C LEU A 699 -25.93 -31.99 2.03
N PHE A 700 -25.45 -30.75 2.06
CA PHE A 700 -24.33 -30.33 1.21
C PHE A 700 -23.07 -31.16 1.50
N ALA A 701 -22.69 -31.31 2.78
CA ALA A 701 -21.53 -32.11 3.18
C ALA A 701 -21.70 -33.58 2.75
N PHE A 702 -22.88 -34.15 2.97
CA PHE A 702 -23.19 -35.52 2.55
C PHE A 702 -23.05 -35.69 1.03
N LEU A 703 -23.67 -34.82 0.23
CA LEU A 703 -23.61 -34.87 -1.21
C LEU A 703 -22.17 -34.65 -1.73
N SER A 704 -21.42 -33.73 -1.12
CA SER A 704 -20.01 -33.48 -1.49
C SER A 704 -19.17 -34.73 -1.28
N VAL A 705 -19.28 -35.37 -0.11
CA VAL A 705 -18.54 -36.62 0.19
C VAL A 705 -19.00 -37.76 -0.74
N TRP A 706 -20.30 -37.86 -0.97
CA TRP A 706 -20.86 -38.86 -1.90
C TRP A 706 -20.29 -38.71 -3.31
N VAL A 707 -20.30 -37.51 -3.86
CA VAL A 707 -19.74 -37.20 -5.19
C VAL A 707 -18.25 -37.46 -5.25
N LEU A 708 -17.49 -37.05 -4.22
CA LEU A 708 -16.04 -37.28 -4.18
C LEU A 708 -15.69 -38.76 -4.14
N LEU A 709 -16.34 -39.53 -3.29
CA LEU A 709 -16.09 -40.98 -3.16
C LEU A 709 -16.51 -41.78 -4.41
N SER A 710 -17.46 -41.27 -5.23
CA SER A 710 -17.94 -41.97 -6.40
C SER A 710 -17.13 -41.73 -7.67
N ARG A 711 -16.33 -40.64 -7.72
CA ARG A 711 -15.72 -40.17 -8.97
C ARG A 711 -14.27 -40.55 -9.19
N HIS A 712 -13.51 -40.88 -8.14
CA HIS A 712 -12.05 -40.92 -8.26
C HIS A 712 -11.48 -42.25 -7.77
N GLU A 713 -10.88 -42.98 -8.73
CA GLU A 713 -9.73 -43.82 -8.43
C GLU A 713 -8.58 -42.92 -7.92
N ARG A 714 -7.56 -43.53 -7.31
CA ARG A 714 -6.38 -42.80 -6.89
C ARG A 714 -5.80 -42.04 -8.09
N SER A 715 -5.54 -40.75 -7.93
CA SER A 715 -4.95 -39.96 -9.00
C SER A 715 -3.56 -40.49 -9.38
N GLU A 716 -3.15 -40.33 -10.61
CA GLU A 716 -1.81 -40.67 -11.09
C GLU A 716 -0.74 -40.04 -10.22
N LEU A 717 -0.95 -38.78 -9.80
CA LEU A 717 -0.09 -38.05 -8.91
C LEU A 717 0.03 -38.73 -7.52
N ALA A 718 -1.08 -39.24 -6.97
CA ALA A 718 -1.05 -39.95 -5.70
C ALA A 718 -0.26 -41.28 -5.79
N LEU A 719 -0.41 -41.99 -6.92
CA LEU A 719 0.36 -43.18 -7.20
C LEU A 719 1.84 -42.86 -7.42
N TRP A 720 2.15 -41.77 -8.06
CA TRP A 720 3.52 -41.29 -8.24
C TRP A 720 4.18 -40.98 -6.89
N TYR A 721 3.52 -40.23 -6.00
CA TYR A 721 4.06 -39.96 -4.66
C TYR A 721 4.30 -41.26 -3.85
N LEU A 722 3.40 -42.23 -3.91
CA LEU A 722 3.58 -43.50 -3.21
C LEU A 722 4.78 -44.30 -3.71
N ASN A 723 5.07 -44.24 -5.02
CA ASN A 723 6.11 -45.03 -5.65
C ASN A 723 7.48 -44.30 -5.69
N GLU A 724 7.49 -43.01 -5.94
CA GLU A 724 8.71 -42.26 -6.24
C GLU A 724 9.19 -41.38 -5.07
N ALA A 725 8.26 -40.88 -4.21
CA ALA A 725 8.67 -40.02 -3.12
C ALA A 725 9.70 -40.65 -2.16
N PRO A 726 9.56 -41.94 -1.73
CA PRO A 726 10.58 -42.57 -0.90
C PRO A 726 11.93 -42.68 -1.56
N LYS A 727 11.98 -42.86 -2.86
CA LYS A 727 13.25 -42.97 -3.62
C LYS A 727 13.96 -41.64 -3.75
N ILE A 728 13.17 -40.55 -3.97
CA ILE A 728 13.71 -39.21 -4.17
C ILE A 728 14.10 -38.56 -2.86
N SER A 729 13.25 -38.64 -1.83
CA SER A 729 13.48 -38.02 -0.54
C SER A 729 14.32 -38.85 0.43
N GLY A 730 14.47 -40.18 0.19
CA GLY A 730 15.10 -41.10 1.11
C GLY A 730 14.31 -41.30 2.41
N GLY A 731 13.07 -40.87 2.49
CA GLY A 731 12.17 -40.97 3.64
C GLY A 731 10.96 -41.85 3.37
N ASP A 732 10.64 -42.78 4.26
CA ASP A 732 9.49 -43.69 4.12
C ASP A 732 8.16 -43.05 4.50
N ASN A 733 8.19 -41.89 5.18
CA ASN A 733 6.97 -41.16 5.52
C ASN A 733 6.56 -40.19 4.40
N VAL A 734 5.79 -40.72 3.43
CA VAL A 734 5.33 -39.96 2.26
C VAL A 734 4.55 -38.70 2.66
N VAL A 735 3.76 -38.74 3.74
CA VAL A 735 2.98 -37.57 4.19
C VAL A 735 3.90 -36.43 4.61
N ASN A 736 4.89 -36.70 5.44
CA ASN A 736 5.83 -35.69 5.89
C ASN A 736 6.70 -35.15 4.74
N THR A 737 7.20 -36.06 3.86
CA THR A 737 8.04 -35.63 2.72
C THR A 737 7.26 -34.76 1.73
N ILE A 738 5.98 -35.01 1.52
CA ILE A 738 5.14 -34.11 0.71
C ILE A 738 5.10 -32.72 1.36
N LEU A 739 4.85 -32.63 2.66
CA LEU A 739 4.66 -31.38 3.37
C LEU A 739 5.94 -30.53 3.50
N VAL A 740 7.12 -31.16 3.59
CA VAL A 740 8.37 -30.43 3.86
C VAL A 740 9.33 -30.38 2.68
N GLU A 741 9.18 -31.24 1.66
CA GLU A 741 10.05 -31.31 0.50
C GLU A 741 9.35 -31.00 -0.81
N PHE A 742 8.36 -31.79 -1.21
CA PHE A 742 7.69 -31.60 -2.50
C PHE A 742 6.77 -30.37 -2.52
N ARG A 743 6.10 -30.07 -1.43
CA ARG A 743 5.15 -28.96 -1.26
C ARG A 743 5.44 -28.09 -0.03
N GLY A 744 6.73 -27.94 0.29
CA GLY A 744 7.18 -27.14 1.43
C GLY A 744 6.70 -25.68 1.38
N PHE A 745 6.36 -25.17 0.20
CA PHE A 745 5.80 -23.82 0.05
C PHE A 745 4.41 -23.69 0.68
N ASP A 746 3.56 -24.72 0.60
CA ASP A 746 2.27 -24.74 1.28
C ASP A 746 2.44 -24.63 2.79
N THR A 747 3.37 -25.42 3.35
CA THR A 747 3.67 -25.39 4.79
C THR A 747 4.31 -24.06 5.23
N LEU A 748 5.10 -23.41 4.37
CA LEU A 748 5.59 -22.04 4.63
C LEU A 748 4.43 -21.04 4.67
N GLY A 749 3.43 -21.19 3.80
CA GLY A 749 2.19 -20.43 3.84
C GLY A 749 1.43 -20.63 5.15
N GLU A 750 1.29 -21.88 5.61
CA GLU A 750 0.66 -22.22 6.90
C GLU A 750 1.41 -21.58 8.08
N LEU A 751 2.75 -21.62 8.09
CA LEU A 751 3.56 -20.94 9.11
C LEU A 751 3.32 -19.44 9.15
N SER A 752 3.18 -18.81 7.99
CA SER A 752 2.90 -17.38 7.88
C SER A 752 1.52 -17.05 8.48
N VAL A 753 0.50 -17.87 8.20
CA VAL A 753 -0.84 -17.74 8.80
C VAL A 753 -0.80 -17.95 10.31
N LEU A 754 -0.07 -18.93 10.81
CA LEU A 754 0.09 -19.17 12.26
C LEU A 754 0.79 -17.98 12.94
N GLY A 755 1.81 -17.38 12.27
CA GLY A 755 2.48 -16.18 12.75
C GLY A 755 1.52 -14.98 12.84
N MET A 756 0.72 -14.75 11.81
CA MET A 756 -0.31 -13.71 11.81
C MET A 756 -1.36 -13.97 12.90
N ALA A 757 -1.82 -15.20 13.06
CA ALA A 757 -2.77 -15.58 14.10
C ALA A 757 -2.22 -15.28 15.50
N ALA A 758 -0.95 -15.62 15.78
CA ALA A 758 -0.29 -15.31 17.03
C ALA A 758 -0.28 -13.80 17.33
N ILE A 759 0.06 -12.98 16.33
CA ILE A 759 0.07 -11.51 16.45
C ILE A 759 -1.35 -10.98 16.70
N VAL A 760 -2.34 -11.47 15.96
CA VAL A 760 -3.74 -11.03 16.11
C VAL A 760 -4.28 -11.42 17.48
N ILE A 761 -4.04 -12.64 17.95
CA ILE A 761 -4.44 -13.08 19.30
C ILE A 761 -3.82 -12.16 20.37
N ALA A 762 -2.52 -11.89 20.25
CA ALA A 762 -1.82 -10.98 21.16
C ALA A 762 -2.42 -9.57 21.13
N ALA A 763 -2.66 -9.01 19.95
CA ALA A 763 -3.21 -7.67 19.77
C ALA A 763 -4.63 -7.56 20.33
N VAL A 764 -5.50 -8.49 19.98
CA VAL A 764 -6.92 -8.46 20.43
C VAL A 764 -7.01 -8.63 21.94
N ILE A 765 -6.31 -9.62 22.52
CA ILE A 765 -6.42 -9.88 23.96
C ILE A 765 -5.76 -8.77 24.78
N THR A 766 -4.66 -8.18 24.30
CA THR A 766 -4.04 -7.03 25.00
C THR A 766 -4.87 -5.76 24.90
N SER A 767 -5.70 -5.60 23.88
CA SER A 767 -6.60 -4.45 23.72
C SER A 767 -7.90 -4.57 24.52
N MET A 768 -8.27 -5.77 24.99
CA MET A 768 -9.49 -5.98 25.75
C MET A 768 -9.42 -5.31 27.15
N PRO A 769 -10.48 -4.58 27.59
CA PRO A 769 -10.52 -3.98 28.91
C PRO A 769 -10.48 -5.07 29.97
N ARG A 770 -9.57 -4.94 30.92
CA ARG A 770 -9.44 -5.86 32.06
C ARG A 770 -10.16 -5.27 33.25
N TYR A 771 -11.16 -5.95 33.77
CA TYR A 771 -11.89 -5.52 34.98
C TYR A 771 -11.18 -6.08 36.21
N PRO A 772 -10.90 -5.25 37.26
CA PRO A 772 -10.28 -5.72 38.48
C PRO A 772 -11.21 -6.68 39.22
N PHE A 773 -10.69 -7.84 39.63
CA PHE A 773 -11.40 -8.71 40.59
C PHE A 773 -11.30 -8.15 42.01
N ALA A 774 -12.25 -8.54 42.88
CA ALA A 774 -12.20 -8.21 44.29
C ALA A 774 -10.92 -8.73 44.95
N LYS A 775 -10.26 -7.91 45.78
CA LYS A 775 -9.04 -8.29 46.52
C LYS A 775 -9.20 -9.65 47.20
N GLY A 776 -8.30 -10.57 46.91
CA GLY A 776 -8.20 -11.86 47.59
C GLY A 776 -8.64 -13.10 46.81
N THR A 777 -9.24 -12.98 45.65
CA THR A 777 -9.66 -14.13 44.82
C THR A 777 -8.74 -14.33 43.61
N HIS A 778 -7.68 -15.07 43.77
CA HIS A 778 -6.87 -15.58 42.64
C HIS A 778 -7.28 -17.02 42.35
N PRO A 779 -8.19 -17.25 41.37
CA PRO A 779 -8.55 -18.63 41.05
C PRO A 779 -7.34 -19.32 40.40
N ALA A 780 -7.06 -20.54 40.86
CA ALA A 780 -6.16 -21.43 40.13
C ALA A 780 -6.74 -21.70 38.72
N PRO A 781 -5.93 -21.90 37.67
CA PRO A 781 -6.40 -22.12 36.29
C PRO A 781 -7.48 -23.18 36.16
N PHE A 782 -7.48 -24.21 37.00
CA PHE A 782 -8.39 -25.32 36.88
C PHE A 782 -9.21 -25.62 38.11
N SER A 783 -8.78 -25.30 39.33
CA SER A 783 -9.53 -25.62 40.55
C SER A 783 -9.67 -24.42 41.48
N GLY A 784 -10.83 -24.30 42.11
CA GLY A 784 -11.06 -23.33 43.21
C GLY A 784 -10.41 -23.71 44.53
N SER A 785 -9.65 -24.82 44.60
CA SER A 785 -9.01 -25.34 45.82
C SER A 785 -7.61 -25.91 45.51
N ASP A 786 -6.61 -25.53 46.30
CA ASP A 786 -5.26 -26.05 46.21
C ASP A 786 -5.20 -27.59 46.38
N LEU A 787 -6.12 -28.14 47.19
CA LEU A 787 -6.22 -29.58 47.42
C LEU A 787 -6.55 -30.39 46.18
N ASN A 788 -7.42 -29.85 45.31
CA ASN A 788 -7.80 -30.53 44.07
C ASN A 788 -6.69 -30.55 43.01
N SER A 789 -5.71 -29.68 43.13
CA SER A 789 -4.58 -29.62 42.19
C SER A 789 -3.39 -30.50 42.57
N ILE A 790 -3.34 -31.02 43.80
CA ILE A 790 -2.20 -31.83 44.26
C ILE A 790 -2.03 -33.12 43.44
N PRO A 791 -3.07 -33.97 43.25
CA PRO A 791 -2.94 -35.17 42.42
C PRO A 791 -2.47 -34.86 40.99
N LEU A 792 -3.02 -33.82 40.38
CA LEU A 792 -2.63 -33.40 39.04
C LEU A 792 -1.15 -32.98 38.99
N ARG A 793 -0.67 -32.20 39.98
CA ARG A 793 0.75 -31.80 40.05
C ARG A 793 1.70 -32.97 40.23
N ILE A 794 1.34 -33.98 41.00
CA ILE A 794 2.17 -35.17 41.18
C ILE A 794 2.24 -35.95 39.88
N LEU A 795 1.09 -36.18 39.24
CA LEU A 795 1.02 -36.86 37.95
C LEU A 795 1.86 -36.15 36.88
N LEU A 796 1.75 -34.86 36.79
CA LEU A 796 2.43 -34.04 35.76
C LEU A 796 3.95 -33.94 35.96
N LYS A 797 4.49 -34.13 37.18
CA LYS A 797 5.92 -34.25 37.42
C LYS A 797 6.56 -35.41 36.63
N VAL A 798 5.80 -36.47 36.38
CA VAL A 798 6.24 -37.60 35.58
C VAL A 798 5.81 -37.44 34.11
N LEU A 799 4.56 -37.03 33.89
CA LEU A 799 3.98 -37.02 32.54
C LEU A 799 4.60 -35.96 31.64
N VAL A 800 4.93 -34.75 32.15
CA VAL A 800 5.49 -33.66 31.35
C VAL A 800 6.86 -34.02 30.79
N PRO A 801 7.83 -34.50 31.58
CA PRO A 801 9.10 -34.98 31.02
C PRO A 801 8.91 -36.07 29.95
N VAL A 802 7.99 -37.02 30.19
CA VAL A 802 7.69 -38.09 29.22
C VAL A 802 7.14 -37.50 27.93
N LEU A 803 6.22 -36.57 28.00
CA LEU A 803 5.66 -35.90 26.81
C LEU A 803 6.72 -35.08 26.06
N ILE A 804 7.65 -34.42 26.74
CA ILE A 804 8.75 -33.68 26.09
C ILE A 804 9.69 -34.66 25.36
N VAL A 805 10.08 -35.77 26.01
CA VAL A 805 10.87 -36.81 25.36
C VAL A 805 10.13 -37.38 24.14
N LEU A 806 8.85 -37.68 24.30
CA LEU A 806 8.01 -38.16 23.21
C LEU A 806 7.94 -37.15 22.05
N SER A 807 7.82 -35.87 22.35
CA SER A 807 7.84 -34.79 21.36
C SER A 807 9.13 -34.82 20.52
N VAL A 808 10.28 -34.88 21.20
CA VAL A 808 11.59 -34.98 20.54
C VAL A 808 11.71 -36.27 19.70
N MET A 809 11.23 -37.39 20.20
CA MET A 809 11.22 -38.67 19.46
C MET A 809 10.35 -38.61 18.22
N ILE A 810 9.15 -38.06 18.31
CA ILE A 810 8.23 -37.84 17.17
C ILE A 810 8.84 -36.93 16.14
N PHE A 811 9.51 -35.87 16.56
CA PHE A 811 10.25 -34.98 15.69
C PHE A 811 11.38 -35.71 14.95
N TRP A 812 12.22 -36.43 15.69
CA TRP A 812 13.41 -37.07 15.14
C TRP A 812 13.08 -38.15 14.10
N ARG A 813 12.03 -38.95 14.35
CA ARG A 813 11.64 -40.02 13.45
C ARG A 813 10.74 -39.62 12.28
N SER A 814 10.37 -38.35 12.16
CA SER A 814 9.34 -37.85 11.25
C SER A 814 9.57 -38.17 9.78
N HIS A 815 10.83 -38.33 9.37
CA HIS A 815 11.19 -38.63 7.99
C HIS A 815 10.87 -40.07 7.58
N ASN A 816 10.96 -41.02 8.52
CA ASN A 816 10.78 -42.45 8.22
C ASN A 816 9.57 -43.10 8.89
N ALA A 817 8.95 -42.42 9.83
CA ALA A 817 7.79 -42.93 10.57
C ALA A 817 6.81 -41.80 10.89
N PRO A 818 5.53 -42.14 11.21
CA PRO A 818 4.56 -41.12 11.56
C PRO A 818 5.06 -40.11 12.58
N GLY A 819 4.97 -38.81 12.24
CA GLY A 819 5.50 -37.69 13.04
C GLY A 819 5.51 -36.38 12.29
N GLY A 820 6.45 -35.50 12.64
CA GLY A 820 6.66 -34.19 12.02
C GLY A 820 6.81 -33.09 13.05
N GLY A 821 7.39 -31.96 12.65
CA GLY A 821 7.58 -30.79 13.51
C GLY A 821 6.27 -30.26 14.07
N PHE A 822 5.21 -30.27 13.27
CA PHE A 822 3.89 -29.83 13.68
C PHE A 822 3.31 -30.73 14.82
N ILE A 823 3.29 -32.03 14.62
CA ILE A 823 2.78 -33.00 15.62
C ILE A 823 3.63 -32.94 16.90
N ALA A 824 4.93 -32.94 16.76
CA ALA A 824 5.85 -32.85 17.87
C ALA A 824 5.66 -31.55 18.68
N ALA A 825 5.47 -30.40 18.00
CA ALA A 825 5.18 -29.13 18.67
C ALA A 825 3.84 -29.14 19.42
N LEU A 826 2.81 -29.81 18.88
CA LEU A 826 1.53 -29.96 19.57
C LEU A 826 1.65 -30.83 20.84
N VAL A 827 2.46 -31.89 20.81
CA VAL A 827 2.73 -32.71 22.01
C VAL A 827 3.45 -31.88 23.08
N ALA A 828 4.48 -31.11 22.71
CA ALA A 828 5.16 -30.19 23.62
C ALA A 828 4.21 -29.10 24.15
N SER A 829 3.37 -28.54 23.28
CA SER A 829 2.36 -27.56 23.65
C SER A 829 1.32 -28.15 24.63
N THR A 830 0.91 -29.40 24.42
CA THR A 830 0.02 -30.10 25.35
C THR A 830 0.70 -30.31 26.73
N ALA A 831 1.98 -30.68 26.74
CA ALA A 831 2.75 -30.79 27.99
C ALA A 831 2.83 -29.43 28.73
N MET A 832 3.05 -28.36 28.02
CA MET A 832 3.03 -26.98 28.55
C MET A 832 1.67 -26.58 29.08
N MET A 833 0.60 -26.86 28.34
CA MET A 833 -0.77 -26.58 28.72
C MET A 833 -1.15 -27.32 30.00
N LEU A 834 -0.83 -28.61 30.12
CA LEU A 834 -1.05 -29.43 31.33
C LEU A 834 -0.24 -28.87 32.51
N SER A 835 1.01 -28.45 32.29
CA SER A 835 1.82 -27.78 33.31
C SER A 835 1.16 -26.49 33.79
N TYR A 836 0.65 -25.66 32.88
CA TYR A 836 -0.08 -24.44 33.22
C TYR A 836 -1.31 -24.72 34.08
N LEU A 837 -2.09 -25.72 33.70
CA LEU A 837 -3.30 -26.10 34.46
C LEU A 837 -3.00 -26.58 35.87
N SER A 838 -1.81 -27.08 36.12
CA SER A 838 -1.39 -27.57 37.45
C SER A 838 -0.91 -26.48 38.40
N PHE A 839 -0.69 -25.24 37.88
CA PHE A 839 -0.18 -24.15 38.73
C PHE A 839 -1.19 -23.76 39.81
N PRO A 840 -0.74 -23.57 41.06
CA PRO A 840 -1.62 -23.11 42.12
C PRO A 840 -2.13 -21.71 41.97
N ARG A 841 -1.42 -20.94 41.19
CA ARG A 841 -1.77 -19.54 40.82
C ARG A 841 -1.56 -19.36 39.36
N ASP A 842 -2.31 -18.45 38.79
CA ASP A 842 -2.13 -18.07 37.36
C ASP A 842 -0.76 -17.41 37.15
N LYS A 843 0.15 -18.07 36.41
CA LYS A 843 1.47 -17.58 36.06
C LYS A 843 1.71 -17.78 34.58
N HIS A 844 2.49 -16.90 33.98
CA HIS A 844 2.98 -17.10 32.60
C HIS A 844 3.86 -18.36 32.52
N ILE A 845 3.69 -19.14 31.45
CA ILE A 845 4.53 -20.31 31.18
C ILE A 845 5.91 -19.85 30.76
N PHE A 846 5.91 -18.89 29.82
CA PHE A 846 7.13 -18.21 29.35
C PHE A 846 7.04 -16.72 29.61
N PRO A 847 8.20 -16.02 29.66
CA PRO A 847 8.23 -14.57 29.58
C PRO A 847 7.40 -14.09 28.38
N VAL A 848 6.69 -12.99 28.55
CA VAL A 848 5.65 -12.54 27.60
C VAL A 848 6.15 -12.39 26.15
N ARG A 849 7.43 -12.04 25.98
CA ARG A 849 8.05 -11.86 24.65
C ARG A 849 8.53 -13.17 24.01
N THR A 850 8.81 -14.20 24.80
CA THR A 850 9.39 -15.46 24.31
C THR A 850 8.52 -16.15 23.25
N PRO A 851 7.19 -16.25 23.36
CA PRO A 851 6.35 -16.86 22.34
C PRO A 851 6.44 -16.16 20.99
N ILE A 852 6.52 -14.82 20.97
CA ILE A 852 6.67 -14.04 19.71
C ILE A 852 8.04 -14.35 19.07
N TYR A 853 9.10 -14.38 19.89
CA TYR A 853 10.44 -14.71 19.37
C TYR A 853 10.50 -16.14 18.85
N LEU A 854 9.88 -17.11 19.54
CA LEU A 854 9.81 -18.50 19.05
C LEU A 854 9.10 -18.57 17.70
N THR A 855 7.94 -17.92 17.56
CA THR A 855 7.21 -17.88 16.29
C THR A 855 8.03 -17.20 15.19
N GLY A 856 8.63 -16.05 15.48
CA GLY A 856 9.43 -15.31 14.49
C GLY A 856 10.72 -16.05 14.08
N ILE A 857 11.44 -16.63 15.04
CA ILE A 857 12.63 -17.44 14.76
C ILE A 857 12.23 -18.68 13.95
N GLY A 858 11.09 -19.32 14.29
CA GLY A 858 10.58 -20.46 13.54
C GLY A 858 10.36 -20.14 12.07
N ILE A 859 9.66 -19.04 11.77
CA ILE A 859 9.42 -18.59 10.39
C ILE A 859 10.75 -18.26 9.69
N LEU A 860 11.66 -17.55 10.37
CA LEU A 860 12.97 -17.23 9.79
C LEU A 860 13.82 -18.46 9.51
N THR A 861 13.75 -19.47 10.37
CA THR A 861 14.44 -20.76 10.18
C THR A 861 13.89 -21.49 8.95
N ALA A 862 12.56 -21.51 8.78
CA ALA A 862 11.94 -22.12 7.61
C ALA A 862 12.31 -21.39 6.31
N ILE A 863 12.30 -20.06 6.32
CA ILE A 863 12.74 -19.24 5.18
C ILE A 863 14.23 -19.47 4.89
N PHE A 864 15.06 -19.55 5.93
CA PHE A 864 16.49 -19.83 5.78
C PHE A 864 16.73 -21.20 5.13
N ALA A 865 15.99 -22.25 5.55
CA ALA A 865 16.05 -23.55 4.91
C ALA A 865 15.67 -23.46 3.42
N GLY A 866 14.68 -22.65 3.08
CA GLY A 866 14.31 -22.38 1.69
C GLY A 866 15.40 -21.71 0.87
N PHE A 867 16.12 -20.75 1.44
CA PHE A 867 17.25 -20.10 0.77
C PHE A 867 18.44 -21.05 0.54
N LEU A 868 18.67 -22.04 1.39
CA LEU A 868 19.70 -23.05 1.15
C LEU A 868 19.43 -23.81 -0.15
N GLY A 869 18.16 -24.07 -0.48
CA GLY A 869 17.76 -24.74 -1.72
C GLY A 869 18.15 -23.99 -3.00
N LEU A 870 18.29 -22.65 -2.96
CA LEU A 870 18.69 -21.85 -4.13
C LEU A 870 20.07 -22.25 -4.70
N SER A 871 20.94 -22.85 -3.88
CA SER A 871 22.22 -23.37 -4.37
C SER A 871 22.07 -24.50 -5.40
N HIS A 872 20.86 -25.12 -5.46
CA HIS A 872 20.49 -26.18 -6.41
C HIS A 872 19.39 -25.71 -7.39
N GLY A 873 19.24 -24.38 -7.54
CA GLY A 873 18.40 -23.77 -8.57
C GLY A 873 16.93 -23.54 -8.20
N SER A 874 16.45 -23.97 -7.03
CA SER A 874 15.06 -23.75 -6.61
C SER A 874 14.98 -23.42 -5.12
N PHE A 875 14.09 -22.45 -4.79
CA PHE A 875 13.73 -22.15 -3.41
C PHE A 875 13.04 -23.38 -2.78
N LEU A 876 13.39 -23.73 -1.56
CA LEU A 876 12.91 -24.94 -0.85
C LEU A 876 13.33 -26.29 -1.48
N TYR A 877 14.33 -26.30 -2.38
CA TYR A 877 14.90 -27.55 -2.83
C TYR A 877 15.57 -28.28 -1.64
N ALA A 878 15.18 -29.56 -1.39
CA ALA A 878 15.73 -30.34 -0.30
C ALA A 878 17.12 -30.87 -0.67
N ILE A 879 18.15 -30.48 0.09
CA ILE A 879 19.51 -30.97 -0.07
C ILE A 879 19.71 -32.15 0.85
N HIS A 880 20.06 -33.31 0.30
CA HIS A 880 20.26 -34.55 1.02
C HIS A 880 21.74 -34.82 1.28
N GLY A 881 22.07 -35.35 2.45
CA GLY A 881 23.41 -35.73 2.83
C GLY A 881 23.43 -36.88 3.85
N HIS A 882 24.51 -37.64 3.89
CA HIS A 882 24.71 -38.69 4.88
C HIS A 882 25.86 -38.31 5.83
N TRP A 883 25.59 -38.29 7.12
CA TRP A 883 26.58 -37.97 8.13
C TRP A 883 26.36 -38.86 9.37
N ALA A 884 27.38 -39.47 9.87
CA ALA A 884 27.34 -40.40 11.03
C ALA A 884 26.34 -41.55 10.86
N GLY A 885 26.18 -42.09 9.65
CA GLY A 885 25.24 -43.18 9.35
C GLY A 885 23.76 -42.79 9.36
N GLN A 886 23.48 -41.55 9.47
CA GLN A 886 22.11 -40.99 9.41
C GLN A 886 21.93 -40.16 8.12
N HIS A 887 20.71 -40.18 7.56
CA HIS A 887 20.31 -39.36 6.45
C HIS A 887 19.84 -37.98 6.97
N TRP A 888 20.48 -36.92 6.48
CA TRP A 888 20.19 -35.55 6.83
C TRP A 888 19.68 -34.79 5.62
N THR A 889 18.71 -33.98 5.82
CA THR A 889 18.15 -33.15 4.75
C THR A 889 17.88 -31.72 5.25
N THR A 890 17.93 -30.73 4.37
CA THR A 890 17.57 -29.36 4.72
C THR A 890 16.10 -29.22 5.10
N SER A 891 15.25 -30.17 4.69
CA SER A 891 13.84 -30.26 5.13
C SER A 891 13.70 -30.46 6.65
N MET A 892 14.69 -31.09 7.32
CA MET A 892 14.70 -31.17 8.78
C MET A 892 14.90 -29.80 9.43
N ILE A 893 15.71 -28.92 8.82
CA ILE A 893 15.87 -27.54 9.31
C ILE A 893 14.56 -26.77 9.14
N PHE A 894 13.90 -26.97 8.02
CA PHE A 894 12.56 -26.42 7.78
C PHE A 894 11.56 -26.90 8.83
N ASP A 895 11.55 -28.17 9.15
CA ASP A 895 10.67 -28.80 10.13
C ASP A 895 10.96 -28.30 11.58
N VAL A 896 12.22 -27.96 11.92
CA VAL A 896 12.56 -27.23 13.16
C VAL A 896 11.87 -25.87 13.18
N GLY A 897 11.86 -25.16 12.04
CA GLY A 897 11.13 -23.91 11.89
C GLY A 897 9.63 -24.06 12.19
N VAL A 898 9.00 -25.11 11.65
CA VAL A 898 7.60 -25.48 11.93
C VAL A 898 7.39 -25.74 13.42
N TYR A 899 8.23 -26.55 14.02
CA TYR A 899 8.17 -26.87 15.46
C TYR A 899 8.18 -25.60 16.32
N LEU A 900 9.13 -24.71 16.09
CA LEU A 900 9.29 -23.48 16.88
C LEU A 900 8.11 -22.52 16.68
N ALA A 901 7.61 -22.36 15.45
CA ALA A 901 6.52 -21.47 15.15
C ALA A 901 5.21 -21.92 15.80
N VAL A 902 4.87 -23.22 15.70
CA VAL A 902 3.67 -23.79 16.31
C VAL A 902 3.74 -23.70 17.84
N LEU A 903 4.90 -24.08 18.44
CA LEU A 903 5.13 -23.97 19.87
C LEU A 903 4.97 -22.52 20.36
N GLY A 904 5.50 -21.56 19.62
CA GLY A 904 5.38 -20.15 19.91
C GLY A 904 3.92 -19.67 19.87
N MET A 905 3.19 -20.02 18.80
CA MET A 905 1.79 -19.62 18.64
C MET A 905 0.90 -20.17 19.77
N VAL A 906 1.01 -21.47 20.07
CA VAL A 906 0.21 -22.08 21.14
C VAL A 906 0.59 -21.50 22.50
N SER A 907 1.86 -21.27 22.76
CA SER A 907 2.34 -20.62 23.99
C SER A 907 1.79 -19.21 24.12
N MET A 908 1.69 -18.46 23.02
CA MET A 908 1.09 -17.13 22.99
C MET A 908 -0.40 -17.22 23.37
N ALA A 909 -1.14 -18.13 22.77
CA ALA A 909 -2.55 -18.32 23.05
C ALA A 909 -2.80 -18.67 24.53
N ILE A 910 -2.00 -19.56 25.10
CA ILE A 910 -2.12 -19.95 26.52
C ILE A 910 -1.78 -18.76 27.43
N ASN A 911 -0.69 -18.05 27.16
CA ASN A 911 -0.32 -16.88 27.95
C ASN A 911 -1.36 -15.77 27.86
N ALA A 912 -1.92 -15.55 26.69
CA ALA A 912 -2.91 -14.51 26.44
C ALA A 912 -4.24 -14.84 27.15
N LEU A 913 -4.73 -16.07 27.02
CA LEU A 913 -5.93 -16.54 27.72
C LEU A 913 -5.74 -16.51 29.24
N GLY A 914 -4.59 -16.97 29.74
CA GLY A 914 -4.25 -16.89 31.15
C GLY A 914 -4.19 -15.45 31.66
N GLY A 915 -3.52 -14.56 30.92
CA GLY A 915 -3.47 -13.14 31.23
C GLY A 915 -4.85 -12.47 31.25
N TYR A 916 -5.78 -12.91 30.41
CA TYR A 916 -7.17 -12.45 30.43
C TYR A 916 -7.89 -12.89 31.69
N LEU A 917 -7.52 -14.06 32.23
CA LEU A 917 -8.05 -14.62 33.48
C LEU A 917 -7.41 -14.01 34.74
N ARG A 918 -6.50 -13.04 34.64
CA ARG A 918 -5.81 -12.35 35.73
C ARG A 918 -6.34 -10.94 35.95
N PRO A 919 -7.56 -10.74 36.29
CA PRO A 919 -8.05 -9.40 36.49
C PRO A 919 -7.55 -8.89 37.86
N GLY A 920 -7.04 -7.69 37.86
CA GLY A 920 -6.82 -6.90 39.08
C GLY A 920 -5.41 -6.90 39.67
N LEU A 921 -4.50 -7.80 39.30
CA LEU A 921 -3.10 -7.70 39.74
C LEU A 921 -2.32 -6.61 39.00
N ASP A 922 -2.79 -6.25 37.82
CA ASP A 922 -2.10 -5.38 36.91
C ASP A 922 -2.39 -3.89 37.16
N TYR A 923 -3.43 -3.58 37.97
CA TYR A 923 -3.81 -2.20 38.24
C TYR A 923 -2.99 -1.53 39.35
N GLU A 924 -2.43 -2.30 40.27
CA GLU A 924 -1.55 -1.77 41.33
C GLU A 924 -0.10 -1.54 40.85
N ASN A 925 0.33 -2.20 39.74
CA ASN A 925 1.63 -2.03 39.14
C ASN A 925 1.51 -1.59 37.67
N LEU A 926 1.23 -0.33 37.44
CA LEU A 926 1.26 0.30 36.11
C LEU A 926 2.58 0.09 35.35
N ASN A 927 3.66 -0.23 36.06
CA ASN A 927 4.97 -0.56 35.47
C ASN A 927 5.03 -2.00 34.94
N TYR A 928 4.29 -2.95 35.53
CA TYR A 928 4.27 -4.32 35.11
C TYR A 928 3.69 -4.51 33.72
N ASN A 929 2.61 -3.76 33.39
CA ASN A 929 2.00 -3.79 32.06
C ASN A 929 2.82 -3.11 30.95
N ARG A 930 3.77 -2.25 31.32
CA ARG A 930 4.67 -1.59 30.36
C ARG A 930 5.86 -2.46 29.96
N GLU A 931 6.37 -3.24 30.90
CA GLU A 931 7.56 -4.08 30.64
C GLU A 931 7.22 -5.45 30.06
N ASP A 932 6.02 -5.99 30.37
CA ASP A 932 5.60 -7.33 29.97
C ASP A 932 4.66 -7.37 28.76
N SER A 933 4.24 -6.23 28.23
CA SER A 933 3.44 -6.21 27.00
C SER A 933 4.33 -6.50 25.78
N PRO A 934 4.02 -7.53 25.00
CA PRO A 934 4.76 -7.82 23.78
C PRO A 934 4.56 -6.74 22.68
N LEU A 935 3.56 -5.88 22.85
CA LEU A 935 3.25 -4.75 21.99
C LEU A 935 3.64 -3.46 22.73
N THR A 936 4.08 -2.47 22.00
CA THR A 936 4.34 -1.12 22.50
C THR A 936 3.21 -0.66 23.42
N PRO A 937 3.51 -0.01 24.55
CA PRO A 937 2.47 0.45 25.45
C PRO A 937 1.43 1.24 24.67
N LEU A 938 0.18 0.85 24.80
CA LEU A 938 -0.93 1.64 24.30
C LEU A 938 -0.75 3.06 24.81
N PRO A 939 -0.91 4.07 23.96
CA PRO A 939 -0.93 5.45 24.44
C PRO A 939 -1.91 5.51 25.60
N LYS A 940 -1.56 6.25 26.66
CA LYS A 940 -2.43 6.42 27.83
C LYS A 940 -3.85 6.59 27.32
N VAL A 941 -4.73 5.65 27.69
CA VAL A 941 -6.14 5.70 27.31
C VAL A 941 -6.70 7.00 27.87
N GLY A 942 -6.61 8.05 27.06
CA GLY A 942 -7.49 9.16 27.21
C GLY A 942 -8.79 8.70 26.59
N HIS A 943 -9.77 8.48 27.37
CA HIS A 943 -11.15 8.23 27.02
C HIS A 943 -11.45 7.09 26.02
N LEU A 944 -12.28 6.15 26.45
CA LEU A 944 -12.88 5.05 25.66
C LEU A 944 -13.58 5.49 24.37
N ASP A 945 -13.72 6.78 24.14
CA ASP A 945 -14.34 7.39 22.97
C ASP A 945 -13.42 7.43 21.74
N ASP A 946 -12.12 7.11 21.88
CA ASP A 946 -11.15 7.18 20.78
C ASP A 946 -11.11 5.90 19.91
N PHE A 947 -11.84 4.86 20.24
CA PHE A 947 -11.79 3.54 19.56
C PHE A 947 -13.10 3.09 18.91
N GLY A 948 -13.96 3.96 18.47
CA GLY A 948 -15.20 3.56 17.79
C GLY A 948 -16.08 4.71 17.33
N GLY A 949 -15.65 5.92 17.58
CA GLY A 949 -16.27 7.11 17.01
C GLY A 949 -15.70 7.40 15.62
N GLU A 950 -16.53 7.92 14.75
CA GLU A 950 -16.12 8.65 13.56
C GLU A 950 -14.93 9.55 13.93
N PRO A 951 -13.93 9.75 13.06
CA PRO A 951 -12.88 10.72 13.31
C PRO A 951 -13.55 12.06 13.56
N HIS A 952 -13.69 12.43 14.82
CA HIS A 952 -14.23 13.73 15.19
C HIS A 952 -13.31 14.77 14.58
N LEU A 953 -13.82 15.47 13.59
CA LEU A 953 -13.28 16.78 13.21
C LEU A 953 -13.01 17.52 14.53
N PRO A 954 -11.85 18.15 14.70
CA PRO A 954 -11.59 18.95 15.89
C PRO A 954 -12.80 19.89 16.07
N PRO A 955 -13.37 19.95 17.28
CA PRO A 955 -14.59 20.69 17.49
C PRO A 955 -14.45 22.09 16.91
N SER A 956 -15.45 22.52 16.18
CA SER A 956 -15.51 23.85 15.59
C SER A 956 -15.24 24.89 16.68
N GLU A 957 -14.66 26.02 16.33
CA GLU A 957 -14.32 27.06 17.31
C GLU A 957 -15.48 27.40 18.28
N PRO A 958 -16.76 27.45 17.84
CA PRO A 958 -17.90 27.57 18.74
C PRO A 958 -18.09 26.41 19.71
N GLU A 959 -17.73 25.19 19.28
CA GLU A 959 -17.89 23.98 20.09
C GLU A 959 -16.77 23.85 21.13
N ARG A 960 -15.55 24.29 20.83
CA ARG A 960 -14.46 24.43 21.79
C ARG A 960 -14.79 25.45 22.88
N VAL A 961 -15.40 26.56 22.52
CA VAL A 961 -15.84 27.59 23.49
C VAL A 961 -16.98 27.06 24.38
N ARG A 962 -17.88 26.24 23.81
CA ARG A 962 -18.98 25.62 24.56
C ARG A 962 -18.44 24.55 25.53
N LEU A 963 -17.51 23.70 25.10
CA LEU A 963 -16.85 22.67 25.92
C LEU A 963 -16.01 23.31 27.03
N ALA A 964 -15.28 24.38 26.73
CA ALA A 964 -14.49 25.12 27.73
C ALA A 964 -15.41 25.74 28.79
N LYS A 965 -16.54 26.33 28.40
CA LYS A 965 -17.54 26.85 29.36
C LYS A 965 -18.23 25.76 30.16
N GLN A 966 -18.44 24.58 29.60
CA GLN A 966 -18.98 23.43 30.34
C GLN A 966 -17.95 22.91 31.37
N ALA A 967 -16.68 22.80 30.98
CA ALA A 967 -15.59 22.38 31.88
C ALA A 967 -15.38 23.39 33.01
N GLU A 968 -15.48 24.70 32.73
CA GLU A 968 -15.40 25.75 33.72
C GLU A 968 -16.58 25.70 34.72
N ARG A 969 -17.81 25.47 34.25
CA ARG A 969 -19.00 25.28 35.09
C ARG A 969 -18.90 24.03 35.97
N ALA A 970 -18.41 22.91 35.42
CA ALA A 970 -18.17 21.68 36.17
C ALA A 970 -17.09 21.86 37.25
N SER A 971 -15.99 22.57 36.92
CA SER A 971 -14.94 22.90 37.88
C SER A 971 -15.43 23.82 38.99
N LYS A 972 -16.29 24.77 38.67
CA LYS A 972 -16.89 25.69 39.67
C LYS A 972 -17.87 24.96 40.60
N ALA A 973 -18.68 24.06 40.04
CA ALA A 973 -19.59 23.23 40.84
C ALA A 973 -18.84 22.28 41.80
N LEU A 974 -17.73 21.70 41.33
CA LEU A 974 -16.86 20.87 42.16
C LEU A 974 -16.17 21.68 43.31
N ARG A 975 -15.82 22.92 43.07
CA ARG A 975 -15.25 23.79 44.11
C ARG A 975 -16.31 24.18 45.14
N GLU A 976 -17.52 24.53 44.70
CA GLU A 976 -18.63 24.88 45.57
C GLU A 976 -19.09 23.70 46.46
N ASP A 977 -19.03 22.45 45.92
CA ASP A 977 -19.32 21.25 46.64
C ASP A 977 -18.23 20.89 47.66
N ASN A 978 -16.96 21.07 47.33
CA ASN A 978 -15.85 20.91 48.23
C ASN A 978 -15.86 21.95 49.37
N ASP A 979 -16.23 23.20 49.07
CA ASP A 979 -16.38 24.26 50.08
C ASP A 979 -17.57 24.02 51.02
N ARG A 980 -18.67 23.41 50.52
CA ARG A 980 -19.79 22.96 51.36
C ARG A 980 -19.38 21.82 52.29
N HIS A 981 -18.58 20.85 51.81
CA HIS A 981 -18.07 19.77 52.64
C HIS A 981 -17.07 20.26 53.71
N LEU A 982 -16.22 21.23 53.36
CA LEU A 982 -15.28 21.84 54.31
C LEU A 982 -16.01 22.70 55.37
N ASN A 983 -17.05 23.42 54.98
CA ASN A 983 -17.86 24.18 55.94
C ASN A 983 -18.74 23.30 56.83
N ALA A 984 -19.28 22.16 56.32
CA ALA A 984 -19.98 21.19 57.11
C ALA A 984 -19.05 20.46 58.11
N ALA A 985 -17.83 20.12 57.71
CA ALA A 985 -16.82 19.57 58.60
C ALA A 985 -16.34 20.55 59.68
N SER A 986 -16.35 21.86 59.38
CA SER A 986 -15.97 22.90 60.34
C SER A 986 -17.13 23.23 61.34
N SER A 987 -18.39 23.04 60.99
CA SER A 987 -19.54 23.19 61.88
C SER A 987 -19.67 22.06 62.86
N THR A 988 -19.42 20.80 62.43
CA THR A 988 -19.41 19.64 63.33
C THR A 988 -18.26 19.66 64.32
N ALA A 989 -17.10 20.26 63.94
CA ALA A 989 -15.99 20.45 64.89
C ALA A 989 -16.18 21.59 65.92
N LYS A 990 -17.23 22.42 65.78
CA LYS A 990 -17.60 23.50 66.73
C LYS A 990 -18.70 23.04 67.73
N GLU A 991 -19.42 21.97 67.50
CA GLU A 991 -20.38 21.40 68.39
C GLU A 991 -19.79 20.34 69.34
N GLU A 992 -18.53 19.90 69.13
CA GLU A 992 -17.80 18.97 70.02
C GLU A 992 -16.78 19.72 70.92
N LYS A 993 -16.85 21.05 71.04
CA LYS A 993 -16.16 21.83 72.08
C LYS A 993 -17.19 22.61 72.88
#